data_23d1491d99b020caa50cab72063e1938
#
_entry.id   23d1491d99b020caa50cab72063e1938
#
_cell.length_a   1.000
_cell.length_b   1.000
_cell.length_c   1.000
_cell.angle_alpha   90.00
_cell.angle_beta   90.00
_cell.angle_gamma   90.00
#
_symmetry.space_group_name_H-M   'P 1'
#
loop_
_entity.id
_entity.type
_entity.pdbx_description
1 polymer ?
#
loop_
_entity_poly.entity_id
_entity_poly.type
_entity_poly.pdbx_seq_one_letter_code
_entity_poly.pdbx_strand_id
1 'polypeptide(L)'
;MRALFVVASMAALGGPLVSHDAPSAPKASSTGYARPYTPSLDVPSMDTTADACTDFYQYVCGGWMKNNPIPADQARWSVYGKVYDENQQFLRGLLETASRPSPARTAAEAKIGDFYGACMDTATIDRAGSTVIQPELEEIRNLGSRKDLAAYLGGARLAIAGGGLVFGFGANQDFGDSTKVIAFATASGLSLPDRDYYTKTDAKSVELRQKFAAHVQRMLELLGTPPEKAAKDAANVLDLETSLAKPALTRVEKRDPYKLYHLMTRAEVKAAVPSLDWDTYLQTLGVGTVTSVNVTEPAFFKELDRLIREESLDKWKTYLRFHVARARAPYLSQVFVDEDFNFNRKTLRGVARDQPRWKKCASLVDRNLGDALGQVFVAKAFSPATKAKTVEMTKYVEEAMADEIDKLDWMSSETKKLAMEKLASIVNKVGYPDRWLDYKTLSLARRDFMGNVRRATIFESKRTLAKIGKPVDRLEWGMSPPTVNAQYDPQLNDITFPAGVLQPPLYDPKMDEAPNYGNTGSTIGHELTHGFDDEGRQFDATGNLRDWWTKDDAARFEERLKCVQDQYAEYVVVDDIKIQSRLTSGEDVADLGGTLIAFLAWRKAVAKSGANLQPVDGFTPEQRFFIGFGQWACENNRPENQRVGAATDPHSPGRYRINGIVANLPEFARAFSCKAGQPMVREKPCKIW
;
A
#
# COMPACT_ATOMS: atom_id res chain seq x y z
N MET A 1 13.50 -3.39 75.56
CA MET A 1 12.77 -4.44 76.28
C MET A 1 12.00 -5.26 75.23
N ARG A 2 12.40 -6.49 75.10
CA ARG A 2 11.66 -7.75 74.85
C ARG A 2 10.28 -7.60 74.25
N ALA A 3 10.07 -7.96 72.97
CA ALA A 3 9.75 -9.30 72.44
C ALA A 3 8.38 -9.87 72.91
N LEU A 4 7.51 -10.14 71.98
CA LEU A 4 6.70 -11.37 72.01
C LEU A 4 6.23 -11.75 70.59
N PHE A 5 6.65 -12.92 70.17
CA PHE A 5 6.15 -13.67 69.01
C PHE A 5 4.77 -14.28 69.33
N VAL A 6 3.85 -14.26 68.39
CA VAL A 6 2.73 -15.20 68.36
C VAL A 6 2.77 -15.93 67.04
N VAL A 7 3.08 -17.21 67.11
CA VAL A 7 2.98 -18.19 66.01
C VAL A 7 1.55 -18.71 65.99
N ALA A 8 0.88 -18.56 64.90
CA ALA A 8 -0.37 -19.29 64.63
C ALA A 8 -0.14 -20.25 63.45
N SER A 9 -0.09 -21.52 63.81
CA SER A 9 -0.08 -22.63 62.87
C SER A 9 -1.42 -22.76 62.20
N MET A 10 -1.45 -22.75 60.87
CA MET A 10 -2.58 -23.27 60.10
C MET A 10 -2.10 -24.39 59.21
N ALA A 11 -2.85 -25.47 59.35
CA ALA A 11 -2.63 -26.77 58.74
C ALA A 11 -2.71 -26.72 57.20
N ALA A 12 -1.82 -27.44 56.54
CA ALA A 12 -1.80 -27.72 55.14
C ALA A 12 -2.98 -28.64 54.73
N LEU A 13 -3.86 -28.19 53.87
CA LEU A 13 -4.68 -29.03 53.04
C LEU A 13 -4.07 -29.08 51.63
N GLY A 14 -3.44 -30.20 51.33
CA GLY A 14 -2.91 -30.51 50.00
C GLY A 14 -4.01 -30.71 48.98
N GLY A 15 -4.13 -29.83 48.04
CA GLY A 15 -4.82 -30.04 46.75
C GLY A 15 -3.77 -30.25 45.65
N PRO A 16 -4.01 -31.06 44.65
CA PRO A 16 -3.03 -31.36 43.61
C PRO A 16 -2.72 -30.09 42.79
N LEU A 17 -1.43 -29.75 42.69
CA LEU A 17 -0.90 -28.79 41.75
C LEU A 17 -1.17 -29.29 40.34
N VAL A 18 -2.12 -28.69 39.66
CA VAL A 18 -2.26 -28.79 38.21
C VAL A 18 -1.15 -27.97 37.61
N SER A 19 -0.13 -28.64 37.11
CA SER A 19 0.90 -28.01 36.29
C SER A 19 0.25 -27.52 35.00
N HIS A 20 0.11 -26.21 34.84
CA HIS A 20 -0.14 -25.62 33.54
C HIS A 20 1.15 -25.75 32.73
N ASP A 21 1.23 -26.78 31.93
CA ASP A 21 2.22 -26.89 30.87
C ASP A 21 2.05 -25.66 29.95
N ALA A 22 3.09 -24.85 29.84
CA ALA A 22 3.20 -23.84 28.82
C ALA A 22 3.03 -24.54 27.46
N PRO A 23 2.24 -23.97 26.52
CA PRO A 23 2.05 -24.61 25.23
C PRO A 23 3.41 -24.77 24.56
N SER A 24 3.83 -26.02 24.40
CA SER A 24 5.03 -26.39 23.66
C SER A 24 4.96 -25.78 22.27
N ALA A 25 6.03 -25.09 21.89
CA ALA A 25 6.18 -24.59 20.52
C ALA A 25 5.94 -25.75 19.55
N PRO A 26 5.11 -25.54 18.49
CA PRO A 26 4.83 -26.61 17.54
C PRO A 26 6.13 -27.09 16.92
N LYS A 27 6.39 -28.40 17.00
CA LYS A 27 7.53 -29.06 16.36
C LYS A 27 7.48 -28.73 14.87
N ALA A 28 8.54 -28.09 14.34
CA ALA A 28 8.68 -27.82 12.93
C ALA A 28 8.60 -29.14 12.14
N SER A 29 7.51 -29.34 11.41
CA SER A 29 7.42 -30.42 10.46
C SER A 29 8.31 -30.08 9.25
N SER A 30 9.08 -31.04 8.80
CA SER A 30 9.99 -30.91 7.64
C SER A 30 9.26 -30.92 6.28
N THR A 31 7.94 -30.83 6.28
CA THR A 31 7.10 -30.69 5.09
C THR A 31 6.71 -29.25 4.91
N GLY A 32 7.06 -28.65 3.77
CA GLY A 32 6.79 -27.26 3.44
C GLY A 32 5.31 -26.89 3.71
N TYR A 33 5.07 -25.68 4.20
CA TYR A 33 3.72 -25.14 4.41
C TYR A 33 2.93 -25.25 3.10
N ALA A 34 2.01 -26.22 3.05
CA ALA A 34 1.03 -26.26 1.99
C ALA A 34 0.06 -25.09 2.22
N ARG A 35 -0.20 -24.32 1.17
CA ARG A 35 -1.24 -23.27 1.26
C ARG A 35 -2.60 -23.92 1.40
N PRO A 36 -3.48 -23.41 2.28
CA PRO A 36 -4.87 -23.81 2.25
C PRO A 36 -5.47 -23.45 0.89
N TYR A 37 -6.33 -24.32 0.39
CA TYR A 37 -7.01 -24.07 -0.88
C TYR A 37 -8.41 -23.53 -0.62
N THR A 38 -8.72 -22.38 -1.23
CA THR A 38 -10.07 -21.82 -1.32
C THR A 38 -10.35 -21.63 -2.82
N PRO A 39 -11.47 -22.16 -3.35
CA PRO A 39 -11.80 -22.00 -4.77
C PRO A 39 -12.13 -20.55 -5.11
N SER A 40 -11.95 -20.14 -6.37
CA SER A 40 -12.28 -18.79 -6.85
C SER A 40 -13.79 -18.48 -6.85
N LEU A 41 -14.64 -19.50 -6.80
CA LEU A 41 -16.04 -19.39 -6.45
C LEU A 41 -16.30 -20.31 -5.26
N ASP A 42 -16.59 -19.71 -4.10
CA ASP A 42 -16.79 -20.40 -2.82
C ASP A 42 -18.24 -20.26 -2.37
N VAL A 43 -19.07 -21.27 -2.64
CA VAL A 43 -20.51 -21.28 -2.29
C VAL A 43 -20.73 -21.09 -0.77
N PRO A 44 -19.96 -21.71 0.15
CA PRO A 44 -20.05 -21.45 1.59
C PRO A 44 -19.82 -20.00 2.01
N SER A 45 -19.17 -19.19 1.19
CA SER A 45 -18.97 -17.75 1.44
C SER A 45 -20.21 -16.91 1.12
N MET A 46 -21.23 -17.49 0.48
CA MET A 46 -22.46 -16.80 0.09
C MET A 46 -23.50 -16.80 1.22
N ASP A 47 -24.42 -15.84 1.14
CA ASP A 47 -25.70 -15.84 1.86
C ASP A 47 -26.83 -15.93 0.84
N THR A 48 -27.20 -17.14 0.47
CA THR A 48 -28.23 -17.40 -0.53
C THR A 48 -29.66 -17.08 -0.04
N THR A 49 -29.82 -16.64 1.22
CA THR A 49 -31.10 -16.14 1.74
C THR A 49 -31.32 -14.66 1.42
N ALA A 50 -30.25 -13.93 1.11
CA ALA A 50 -30.33 -12.57 0.61
C ALA A 50 -30.78 -12.55 -0.86
N ASP A 51 -31.47 -11.49 -1.27
CA ASP A 51 -31.84 -11.29 -2.67
C ASP A 51 -30.71 -10.55 -3.42
N ALA A 52 -30.13 -11.21 -4.42
CA ALA A 52 -29.05 -10.69 -5.25
C ALA A 52 -29.40 -9.35 -5.92
N CYS A 53 -30.68 -9.12 -6.22
CA CYS A 53 -31.16 -7.88 -6.84
C CYS A 53 -31.39 -6.73 -5.84
N THR A 54 -31.36 -7.03 -4.54
CA THR A 54 -31.49 -6.06 -3.45
C THR A 54 -30.15 -5.68 -2.85
N ASP A 55 -29.29 -6.67 -2.56
CA ASP A 55 -27.95 -6.48 -2.00
C ASP A 55 -27.01 -7.60 -2.47
N PHE A 56 -26.38 -7.39 -3.61
CA PHE A 56 -25.52 -8.40 -4.20
C PHE A 56 -24.28 -8.67 -3.36
N TYR A 57 -23.72 -7.65 -2.71
CA TYR A 57 -22.60 -7.85 -1.79
C TYR A 57 -22.96 -8.77 -0.61
N GLN A 58 -24.13 -8.57 0.01
CA GLN A 58 -24.62 -9.48 1.05
C GLN A 58 -24.80 -10.90 0.50
N TYR A 59 -25.38 -11.02 -0.70
CA TYR A 59 -25.61 -12.31 -1.34
C TYR A 59 -24.32 -13.10 -1.54
N VAL A 60 -23.24 -12.48 -2.04
CA VAL A 60 -21.98 -13.17 -2.36
C VAL A 60 -20.99 -13.24 -1.19
N CYS A 61 -21.07 -12.32 -0.20
CA CYS A 61 -20.10 -12.15 0.88
C CYS A 61 -20.68 -12.46 2.27
N GLY A 62 -21.98 -12.63 2.44
CA GLY A 62 -22.61 -12.74 3.77
C GLY A 62 -22.10 -13.90 4.61
N GLY A 63 -21.93 -15.07 4.02
CA GLY A 63 -21.31 -16.22 4.65
C GLY A 63 -19.84 -16.00 4.95
N TRP A 64 -19.10 -15.37 4.01
CA TRP A 64 -17.69 -15.03 4.21
C TRP A 64 -17.50 -14.11 5.42
N MET A 65 -18.26 -13.01 5.49
CA MET A 65 -18.18 -12.04 6.59
C MET A 65 -18.47 -12.68 7.95
N LYS A 66 -19.45 -13.59 8.00
CA LYS A 66 -19.82 -14.34 9.21
C LYS A 66 -18.71 -15.30 9.65
N ASN A 67 -18.07 -15.98 8.70
CA ASN A 67 -17.12 -17.06 8.97
C ASN A 67 -15.67 -16.55 9.10
N ASN A 68 -15.38 -15.29 8.76
CA ASN A 68 -14.06 -14.69 8.78
C ASN A 68 -14.03 -13.43 9.68
N PRO A 69 -14.16 -13.58 11.02
CA PRO A 69 -14.02 -12.43 11.93
C PRO A 69 -12.63 -11.82 11.82
N ILE A 70 -12.52 -10.51 12.08
CA ILE A 70 -11.24 -9.79 11.99
C ILE A 70 -10.26 -10.37 13.03
N PRO A 71 -9.10 -10.90 12.61
CA PRO A 71 -8.07 -11.35 13.54
C PRO A 71 -7.63 -10.22 14.48
N ALA A 72 -7.23 -10.57 15.71
CA ALA A 72 -6.89 -9.59 16.74
C ALA A 72 -5.72 -8.67 16.33
N ASP A 73 -4.83 -9.14 15.46
CA ASP A 73 -3.66 -8.42 14.94
C ASP A 73 -3.93 -7.65 13.64
N GLN A 74 -5.20 -7.61 13.18
CA GLN A 74 -5.59 -6.94 11.94
C GLN A 74 -6.59 -5.79 12.19
N ALA A 75 -6.50 -4.73 11.38
CA ALA A 75 -7.47 -3.64 11.34
C ALA A 75 -8.66 -3.94 10.40
N ARG A 76 -8.40 -4.71 9.36
CA ARG A 76 -9.32 -5.15 8.30
C ARG A 76 -9.01 -6.62 7.99
N TRP A 77 -10.03 -7.38 7.66
CA TRP A 77 -9.88 -8.72 7.14
C TRP A 77 -10.66 -8.84 5.85
N SER A 78 -10.02 -9.23 4.78
CA SER A 78 -10.60 -9.33 3.44
C SER A 78 -10.06 -10.58 2.73
N VAL A 79 -10.63 -10.92 1.59
CA VAL A 79 -10.10 -12.01 0.75
C VAL A 79 -8.64 -11.74 0.37
N TYR A 80 -8.30 -10.52 -0.06
CA TYR A 80 -6.90 -10.10 -0.28
C TYR A 80 -6.04 -10.23 0.98
N GLY A 81 -6.56 -9.80 2.13
CA GLY A 81 -5.88 -9.92 3.43
C GLY A 81 -5.62 -11.37 3.82
N LYS A 82 -6.56 -12.28 3.52
CA LYS A 82 -6.40 -13.72 3.75
C LYS A 82 -5.32 -14.32 2.84
N VAL A 83 -5.35 -14.02 1.54
CA VAL A 83 -4.29 -14.46 0.59
C VAL A 83 -2.93 -13.92 1.00
N TYR A 84 -2.85 -12.66 1.43
CA TYR A 84 -1.62 -12.08 1.97
C TYR A 84 -1.12 -12.86 3.21
N ASP A 85 -2.00 -13.17 4.16
CA ASP A 85 -1.63 -13.92 5.36
C ASP A 85 -1.15 -15.34 5.03
N GLU A 86 -1.81 -16.02 4.11
CA GLU A 86 -1.41 -17.33 3.60
C GLU A 86 -0.04 -17.29 2.89
N ASN A 87 0.21 -16.23 2.10
CA ASN A 87 1.53 -15.97 1.51
C ASN A 87 2.57 -15.74 2.59
N GLN A 88 2.27 -14.95 3.63
CA GLN A 88 3.18 -14.73 4.76
C GLN A 88 3.52 -16.02 5.50
N GLN A 89 2.56 -16.91 5.72
CA GLN A 89 2.80 -18.21 6.34
C GLN A 89 3.68 -19.11 5.46
N PHE A 90 3.45 -19.11 4.15
CA PHE A 90 4.30 -19.82 3.19
C PHE A 90 5.72 -19.26 3.19
N LEU A 91 5.87 -17.93 3.13
CA LEU A 91 7.16 -17.23 3.22
C LEU A 91 7.87 -17.52 4.54
N ARG A 92 7.14 -17.61 5.65
CA ARG A 92 7.71 -18.01 6.95
C ARG A 92 8.45 -19.33 6.84
N GLY A 93 7.86 -20.37 6.25
CA GLY A 93 8.52 -21.67 6.07
C GLY A 93 9.80 -21.59 5.24
N LEU A 94 9.78 -20.77 4.16
CA LEU A 94 10.96 -20.52 3.34
C LEU A 94 12.07 -19.81 4.13
N LEU A 95 11.71 -18.76 4.87
CA LEU A 95 12.64 -17.94 5.65
C LEU A 95 13.22 -18.69 6.85
N GLU A 96 12.43 -19.49 7.57
CA GLU A 96 12.92 -20.36 8.64
C GLU A 96 13.93 -21.40 8.09
N THR A 97 13.68 -21.96 6.92
CA THR A 97 14.63 -22.85 6.24
C THR A 97 15.90 -22.13 5.82
N ALA A 98 15.77 -20.99 5.14
CA ALA A 98 16.89 -20.17 4.69
C ALA A 98 17.72 -19.60 5.85
N SER A 99 17.13 -19.39 7.04
CA SER A 99 17.85 -18.90 8.22
C SER A 99 18.77 -19.95 8.86
N ARG A 100 18.61 -21.24 8.57
CA ARG A 100 19.50 -22.29 9.07
C ARG A 100 20.83 -22.25 8.29
N PRO A 101 21.97 -22.21 8.97
CA PRO A 101 23.27 -22.25 8.30
C PRO A 101 23.40 -23.54 7.49
N SER A 102 23.70 -23.40 6.19
CA SER A 102 23.97 -24.54 5.32
C SER A 102 24.87 -24.08 4.15
N PRO A 103 25.87 -24.85 3.76
CA PRO A 103 26.69 -24.57 2.58
C PRO A 103 25.89 -24.70 1.27
N ALA A 104 24.72 -25.34 1.30
CA ALA A 104 23.86 -25.53 0.15
C ALA A 104 22.92 -24.33 -0.14
N ARG A 105 22.91 -23.29 0.73
CA ARG A 105 22.10 -22.10 0.48
C ARG A 105 22.59 -21.35 -0.76
N THR A 106 21.65 -20.97 -1.62
CA THR A 106 21.91 -20.01 -2.71
C THR A 106 22.28 -18.64 -2.13
N ALA A 107 22.82 -17.74 -2.95
CA ALA A 107 23.14 -16.38 -2.54
C ALA A 107 21.88 -15.62 -2.06
N ALA A 108 20.73 -15.83 -2.70
CA ALA A 108 19.44 -15.26 -2.30
C ALA A 108 19.01 -15.80 -0.93
N GLU A 109 18.99 -17.13 -0.75
CA GLU A 109 18.62 -17.75 0.54
C GLU A 109 19.56 -17.33 1.67
N ALA A 110 20.86 -17.16 1.42
CA ALA A 110 21.78 -16.67 2.43
C ALA A 110 21.40 -15.25 2.92
N LYS A 111 21.10 -14.34 1.99
CA LYS A 111 20.74 -12.96 2.33
C LYS A 111 19.39 -12.85 3.07
N ILE A 112 18.34 -13.48 2.53
CA ILE A 112 17.01 -13.45 3.17
C ILE A 112 17.03 -14.16 4.53
N GLY A 113 17.74 -15.29 4.64
CA GLY A 113 17.85 -16.07 5.87
C GLY A 113 18.64 -15.35 6.96
N ASP A 114 19.76 -14.69 6.61
CA ASP A 114 20.57 -13.95 7.57
C ASP A 114 19.87 -12.68 8.05
N PHE A 115 19.13 -11.98 7.19
CA PHE A 115 18.30 -10.85 7.59
C PHE A 115 17.14 -11.29 8.49
N TYR A 116 16.41 -12.35 8.12
CA TYR A 116 15.30 -12.90 8.91
C TYR A 116 15.78 -13.39 10.28
N GLY A 117 16.88 -14.13 10.33
CA GLY A 117 17.46 -14.63 11.58
C GLY A 117 17.86 -13.49 12.52
N ALA A 118 18.48 -12.41 11.99
CA ALA A 118 18.79 -11.22 12.78
C ALA A 118 17.54 -10.52 13.32
N CYS A 119 16.47 -10.45 12.52
CA CYS A 119 15.19 -9.89 12.92
C CYS A 119 14.50 -10.71 14.01
N MET A 120 14.63 -12.04 13.99
CA MET A 120 14.02 -12.93 14.98
C MET A 120 14.78 -13.01 16.32
N ASP A 121 16.00 -12.48 16.40
CA ASP A 121 16.81 -12.47 17.65
C ASP A 121 16.38 -11.31 18.59
N THR A 122 15.18 -11.45 19.17
CA THR A 122 14.61 -10.45 20.08
C THR A 122 15.49 -10.23 21.31
N ALA A 123 16.15 -11.28 21.82
CA ALA A 123 17.02 -11.17 23.00
C ALA A 123 18.21 -10.23 22.75
N THR A 124 18.80 -10.26 21.56
CA THR A 124 19.87 -9.33 21.19
C THR A 124 19.32 -7.92 20.96
N ILE A 125 18.15 -7.78 20.32
CA ILE A 125 17.49 -6.50 20.07
C ILE A 125 17.11 -5.81 21.38
N ASP A 126 16.46 -6.52 22.31
CA ASP A 126 16.01 -5.97 23.60
C ASP A 126 17.19 -5.54 24.48
N ARG A 127 18.27 -6.33 24.48
CA ARG A 127 19.51 -6.01 25.21
C ARG A 127 20.18 -4.76 24.66
N ALA A 128 20.16 -4.55 23.37
CA ALA A 128 20.72 -3.37 22.72
C ALA A 128 19.88 -2.10 22.97
N GLY A 129 18.56 -2.25 23.09
CA GLY A 129 17.65 -1.15 23.39
C GLY A 129 17.75 0.00 22.38
N SER A 130 17.81 1.24 22.88
CA SER A 130 18.01 2.45 22.06
C SER A 130 19.49 2.75 21.75
N THR A 131 20.45 1.96 22.26
CA THR A 131 21.88 2.24 22.03
C THR A 131 22.26 2.13 20.56
N VAL A 132 21.54 1.31 19.79
CA VAL A 132 21.77 1.12 18.34
C VAL A 132 21.45 2.36 17.49
N ILE A 133 20.70 3.31 18.01
CA ILE A 133 20.39 4.59 17.35
C ILE A 133 21.08 5.80 18.00
N GLN A 134 21.91 5.58 19.03
CA GLN A 134 22.64 6.68 19.67
C GLN A 134 23.51 7.47 18.69
N PRO A 135 24.21 6.86 17.71
CA PRO A 135 24.96 7.64 16.72
C PRO A 135 24.07 8.64 15.96
N GLU A 136 22.86 8.23 15.54
CA GLU A 136 21.91 9.11 14.85
C GLU A 136 21.40 10.24 15.76
N LEU A 137 21.19 9.95 17.05
CA LEU A 137 20.79 10.95 18.06
C LEU A 137 21.93 11.91 18.39
N GLU A 138 23.17 11.44 18.37
CA GLU A 138 24.36 12.27 18.58
C GLU A 138 24.62 13.23 17.42
N GLU A 139 24.43 12.77 16.19
CA GLU A 139 24.47 13.66 15.02
C GLU A 139 23.49 14.83 15.19
N ILE A 140 22.24 14.56 15.63
CA ILE A 140 21.26 15.64 15.91
C ILE A 140 21.73 16.55 17.03
N ARG A 141 22.27 16.00 18.12
CA ARG A 141 22.75 16.77 19.28
C ARG A 141 23.87 17.73 18.88
N ASN A 142 24.75 17.26 17.99
CA ASN A 142 25.92 17.97 17.53
C ASN A 142 25.65 19.02 16.42
N LEU A 143 24.42 19.16 15.94
CA LEU A 143 24.06 20.28 15.05
C LEU A 143 24.37 21.59 15.77
N GLY A 144 25.33 22.38 15.27
CA GLY A 144 25.75 23.63 15.86
C GLY A 144 24.96 24.83 15.35
N SER A 145 24.42 24.72 14.15
CA SER A 145 23.69 25.77 13.45
C SER A 145 22.62 25.21 12.50
N ARG A 146 21.71 26.07 12.02
CA ARG A 146 20.73 25.69 10.98
C ARG A 146 21.40 25.27 9.66
N LYS A 147 22.62 25.73 9.39
CA LYS A 147 23.38 25.36 8.19
C LYS A 147 23.70 23.85 8.16
N ASP A 148 23.84 23.23 9.34
CA ASP A 148 24.16 21.81 9.47
C ASP A 148 22.96 20.92 9.11
N LEU A 149 21.75 21.48 9.09
CA LEU A 149 20.52 20.75 8.74
C LEU A 149 20.61 20.11 7.35
N ALA A 150 21.20 20.78 6.39
CA ALA A 150 21.27 20.28 5.00
C ALA A 150 22.08 18.97 4.92
N ALA A 151 23.25 18.92 5.51
CA ALA A 151 24.09 17.71 5.55
C ALA A 151 23.41 16.60 6.33
N TYR A 152 22.84 16.92 7.51
CA TYR A 152 22.12 15.96 8.33
C TYR A 152 20.92 15.35 7.60
N LEU A 153 20.05 16.18 7.00
CA LEU A 153 18.86 15.72 6.27
C LEU A 153 19.24 14.87 5.05
N GLY A 154 20.33 15.19 4.35
CA GLY A 154 20.83 14.36 3.26
C GLY A 154 21.29 12.97 3.74
N GLY A 155 22.04 12.90 4.86
CA GLY A 155 22.47 11.64 5.49
C GLY A 155 21.27 10.80 5.98
N ALA A 156 20.33 11.44 6.67
CA ALA A 156 19.10 10.82 7.15
C ALA A 156 18.24 10.28 6.02
N ARG A 157 18.12 11.02 4.89
CA ARG A 157 17.39 10.57 3.69
C ARG A 157 17.98 9.28 3.11
N LEU A 158 19.28 9.08 3.17
CA LEU A 158 19.89 7.83 2.71
C LEU A 158 19.61 6.66 3.67
N ALA A 159 19.63 6.90 4.98
CA ALA A 159 19.65 5.86 6.00
C ALA A 159 18.28 5.50 6.58
N ILE A 160 17.27 6.37 6.41
CA ILE A 160 15.91 6.20 6.94
C ILE A 160 14.94 5.96 5.78
N ALA A 161 14.21 4.85 5.84
CA ALA A 161 13.20 4.53 4.84
C ALA A 161 12.04 5.56 4.84
N GLY A 162 11.38 5.75 3.70
CA GLY A 162 10.22 6.65 3.59
C GLY A 162 10.50 8.02 2.99
N GLY A 163 11.70 8.24 2.41
CA GLY A 163 11.95 9.41 1.56
C GLY A 163 12.49 10.65 2.24
N GLY A 164 12.53 10.72 3.58
CA GLY A 164 13.09 11.84 4.35
C GLY A 164 12.33 12.13 5.63
N LEU A 165 12.92 12.94 6.52
CA LEU A 165 12.34 13.26 7.83
C LEU A 165 11.45 14.52 7.79
N VAL A 166 11.78 15.50 6.96
CA VAL A 166 11.11 16.81 6.88
C VAL A 166 10.38 16.97 5.55
N PHE A 167 11.04 16.60 4.47
CA PHE A 167 10.50 16.54 3.12
C PHE A 167 11.02 15.29 2.42
N GLY A 168 10.29 14.82 1.41
CA GLY A 168 10.72 13.70 0.58
C GLY A 168 11.68 14.18 -0.51
N PHE A 169 12.71 13.38 -0.83
CA PHE A 169 13.55 13.57 -2.00
C PHE A 169 13.85 12.23 -2.66
N GLY A 170 13.68 12.17 -3.97
CA GLY A 170 13.85 10.92 -4.69
C GLY A 170 14.06 11.09 -6.19
N ALA A 171 14.11 9.97 -6.88
CA ALA A 171 14.14 9.86 -8.33
C ALA A 171 12.77 9.42 -8.83
N ASN A 172 12.26 10.05 -9.85
CA ASN A 172 11.06 9.60 -10.56
C ASN A 172 11.20 9.98 -12.05
N GLN A 173 10.39 9.34 -12.88
CA GLN A 173 10.27 9.70 -14.29
C GLN A 173 9.77 11.13 -14.43
N ASP A 174 10.31 11.88 -15.40
CA ASP A 174 9.87 13.24 -15.69
C ASP A 174 8.46 13.23 -16.29
N PHE A 175 7.57 14.05 -15.78
CA PHE A 175 6.22 14.18 -16.33
C PHE A 175 6.22 14.80 -17.74
N GLY A 176 7.18 15.68 -18.03
CA GLY A 176 7.29 16.33 -19.34
C GLY A 176 8.13 15.56 -20.36
N ASP A 177 9.02 14.66 -19.92
CA ASP A 177 9.85 13.81 -20.76
C ASP A 177 9.99 12.42 -20.13
N SER A 178 9.04 11.56 -20.44
CA SER A 178 8.93 10.21 -19.88
C SER A 178 10.12 9.30 -20.18
N THR A 179 11.09 9.73 -20.99
CA THR A 179 12.30 8.96 -21.25
C THR A 179 13.38 9.16 -20.20
N LYS A 180 13.22 10.17 -19.32
CA LYS A 180 14.23 10.59 -18.34
C LYS A 180 13.78 10.38 -16.91
N VAL A 181 14.72 10.05 -16.04
CA VAL A 181 14.55 10.10 -14.60
C VAL A 181 15.14 11.39 -14.06
N ILE A 182 14.34 12.14 -13.29
CA ILE A 182 14.75 13.40 -12.67
C ILE A 182 14.61 13.35 -11.14
N ALA A 183 15.11 14.38 -10.47
CA ALA A 183 14.94 14.56 -9.03
C ALA A 183 13.56 15.13 -8.71
N PHE A 184 12.94 14.62 -7.63
CA PHE A 184 11.70 15.13 -7.06
C PHE A 184 11.91 15.53 -5.60
N ALA A 185 11.36 16.69 -5.22
CA ALA A 185 11.22 17.12 -3.83
C ALA A 185 9.72 17.20 -3.51
N THR A 186 9.29 16.48 -2.47
CA THR A 186 7.86 16.27 -2.13
C THR A 186 7.56 16.70 -0.70
N ALA A 187 6.36 17.21 -0.45
CA ALA A 187 5.90 17.47 0.92
C ALA A 187 5.85 16.17 1.75
N SER A 188 6.40 16.22 2.96
CA SER A 188 6.47 15.11 3.90
C SER A 188 6.64 15.64 5.34
N GLY A 189 7.08 14.80 6.28
CA GLY A 189 7.40 15.23 7.64
C GLY A 189 6.19 15.27 8.58
N LEU A 190 5.07 14.68 8.21
CA LEU A 190 3.89 14.52 9.05
C LEU A 190 3.84 13.11 9.63
N SER A 191 3.36 13.00 10.86
CA SER A 191 3.20 11.72 11.57
C SER A 191 1.79 11.17 11.53
N LEU A 192 0.77 12.03 11.52
CA LEU A 192 -0.64 11.64 11.36
C LEU A 192 -0.94 11.31 9.89
N PRO A 193 -1.98 10.51 9.61
CA PRO A 193 -2.23 9.94 8.29
C PRO A 193 -2.47 10.96 7.17
N ASP A 194 -2.97 12.14 7.50
CA ASP A 194 -3.26 13.21 6.54
C ASP A 194 -3.13 14.59 7.16
N ARG A 195 -2.93 15.63 6.31
CA ARG A 195 -2.88 17.03 6.74
C ARG A 195 -4.13 17.48 7.51
N ASP A 196 -5.28 16.95 7.16
CA ASP A 196 -6.56 17.31 7.76
C ASP A 196 -6.63 16.98 9.25
N TYR A 197 -5.92 15.96 9.72
CA TYR A 197 -5.80 15.64 11.14
C TYR A 197 -5.17 16.76 11.97
N TYR A 198 -4.38 17.64 11.35
CA TYR A 198 -3.77 18.81 12.02
C TYR A 198 -4.66 20.05 11.96
N THR A 199 -5.51 20.17 10.95
CA THR A 199 -6.23 21.41 10.62
C THR A 199 -7.70 21.40 11.02
N LYS A 200 -8.35 20.22 11.06
CA LYS A 200 -9.76 20.09 11.48
C LYS A 200 -9.95 20.39 12.96
N THR A 201 -11.09 21.03 13.28
CA THR A 201 -11.42 21.53 14.64
C THR A 201 -12.53 20.75 15.34
N ASP A 202 -13.04 19.68 14.72
CA ASP A 202 -14.00 18.80 15.35
C ASP A 202 -13.41 18.07 16.57
N ALA A 203 -14.27 17.65 17.50
CA ALA A 203 -13.85 17.07 18.77
C ALA A 203 -12.97 15.81 18.61
N LYS A 204 -13.27 14.95 17.61
CA LYS A 204 -12.49 13.73 17.34
C LYS A 204 -11.08 14.06 16.85
N SER A 205 -10.93 15.04 15.96
CA SER A 205 -9.63 15.51 15.47
C SER A 205 -8.80 16.15 16.57
N VAL A 206 -9.43 16.93 17.45
CA VAL A 206 -8.77 17.54 18.63
C VAL A 206 -8.28 16.45 19.59
N GLU A 207 -9.14 15.49 19.96
CA GLU A 207 -8.77 14.36 20.81
C GLU A 207 -7.61 13.56 20.25
N LEU A 208 -7.62 13.30 18.93
CA LEU A 208 -6.54 12.56 18.28
C LEU A 208 -5.20 13.30 18.34
N ARG A 209 -5.18 14.63 18.16
CA ARG A 209 -3.96 15.42 18.35
C ARG A 209 -3.44 15.38 19.79
N GLN A 210 -4.33 15.34 20.79
CA GLN A 210 -3.94 15.16 22.19
C GLN A 210 -3.28 13.79 22.41
N LYS A 211 -3.87 12.72 21.86
CA LYS A 211 -3.29 11.37 21.91
C LYS A 211 -1.96 11.29 21.15
N PHE A 212 -1.85 12.00 20.03
CA PHE A 212 -0.58 12.11 19.30
C PHE A 212 0.50 12.82 20.12
N ALA A 213 0.18 13.95 20.76
CA ALA A 213 1.12 14.64 21.63
C ALA A 213 1.59 13.76 22.82
N ALA A 214 0.70 12.96 23.40
CA ALA A 214 1.04 12.00 24.45
C ALA A 214 1.97 10.88 23.91
N HIS A 215 1.74 10.40 22.67
CA HIS A 215 2.64 9.46 22.01
C HIS A 215 4.04 10.05 21.76
N VAL A 216 4.12 11.27 21.25
CA VAL A 216 5.40 11.98 21.06
C VAL A 216 6.14 12.12 22.38
N GLN A 217 5.45 12.56 23.45
CA GLN A 217 6.00 12.67 24.79
C GLN A 217 6.58 11.33 25.23
N ARG A 218 5.80 10.25 25.12
CA ARG A 218 6.24 8.91 25.56
C ARG A 218 7.46 8.42 24.78
N MET A 219 7.49 8.63 23.46
CA MET A 219 8.65 8.28 22.64
C MET A 219 9.92 9.03 23.07
N LEU A 220 9.80 10.32 23.38
CA LEU A 220 10.92 11.12 23.87
C LEU A 220 11.39 10.72 25.29
N GLU A 221 10.46 10.31 26.17
CA GLU A 221 10.78 9.74 27.49
C GLU A 221 11.57 8.43 27.35
N LEU A 222 11.18 7.56 26.42
CA LEU A 222 11.91 6.32 26.11
C LEU A 222 13.34 6.59 25.61
N LEU A 223 13.60 7.77 25.04
CA LEU A 223 14.93 8.25 24.69
C LEU A 223 15.66 8.94 25.85
N GLY A 224 15.10 8.93 27.07
CA GLY A 224 15.71 9.52 28.29
C GLY A 224 15.43 11.00 28.48
N THR A 225 14.45 11.60 27.77
CA THR A 225 14.05 13.00 28.04
C THR A 225 13.21 13.04 29.32
N PRO A 226 13.48 13.94 30.29
CA PRO A 226 12.66 14.08 31.47
C PRO A 226 11.19 14.43 31.14
N PRO A 227 10.19 13.92 31.90
CA PRO A 227 8.76 14.03 31.55
C PRO A 227 8.27 15.46 31.29
N GLU A 228 8.61 16.42 32.14
CA GLU A 228 8.21 17.83 31.95
C GLU A 228 8.78 18.43 30.64
N LYS A 229 10.05 18.11 30.32
CA LYS A 229 10.66 18.53 29.07
C LYS A 229 10.03 17.79 27.88
N ALA A 230 9.76 16.49 28.00
CA ALA A 230 9.16 15.68 26.95
C ALA A 230 7.75 16.19 26.58
N ALA A 231 6.96 16.65 27.56
CA ALA A 231 5.65 17.26 27.31
C ALA A 231 5.75 18.57 26.49
N LYS A 232 6.72 19.44 26.85
CA LYS A 232 7.02 20.65 26.07
C LYS A 232 7.51 20.32 24.66
N ASP A 233 8.40 19.37 24.55
CA ASP A 233 8.98 18.91 23.30
C ASP A 233 7.91 18.30 22.38
N ALA A 234 6.92 17.58 22.93
CA ALA A 234 5.78 17.06 22.18
C ALA A 234 4.90 18.17 21.59
N ALA A 235 4.64 19.23 22.35
CA ALA A 235 3.92 20.41 21.84
C ALA A 235 4.68 21.08 20.69
N ASN A 236 6.01 21.18 20.77
CA ASN A 236 6.87 21.72 19.70
C ASN A 236 6.81 20.87 18.41
N VAL A 237 6.81 19.54 18.55
CA VAL A 237 6.67 18.63 17.39
C VAL A 237 5.31 18.82 16.72
N LEU A 238 4.23 18.80 17.50
CA LEU A 238 2.87 18.99 16.97
C LEU A 238 2.71 20.36 16.27
N ASP A 239 3.30 21.41 16.81
CA ASP A 239 3.25 22.75 16.24
C ASP A 239 4.02 22.82 14.90
N LEU A 240 5.23 22.26 14.81
CA LEU A 240 5.98 22.18 13.54
C LEU A 240 5.22 21.36 12.49
N GLU A 241 4.70 20.18 12.85
CA GLU A 241 3.93 19.36 11.92
C GLU A 241 2.64 20.05 11.47
N THR A 242 1.97 20.78 12.38
CA THR A 242 0.78 21.58 12.03
C THR A 242 1.12 22.69 11.04
N SER A 243 2.26 23.36 11.23
CA SER A 243 2.72 24.40 10.32
C SER A 243 3.06 23.83 8.92
N LEU A 244 3.71 22.68 8.86
CA LEU A 244 3.99 21.97 7.61
C LEU A 244 2.71 21.43 6.93
N ALA A 245 1.71 21.00 7.71
CA ALA A 245 0.47 20.45 7.18
C ALA A 245 -0.41 21.50 6.49
N LYS A 246 -0.45 22.74 6.99
CA LYS A 246 -1.33 23.80 6.48
C LYS A 246 -1.19 24.07 4.98
N PRO A 247 0.01 24.27 4.42
CA PRO A 247 0.20 24.56 3.00
C PRO A 247 0.22 23.31 2.11
N ALA A 248 0.26 22.11 2.67
CA ALA A 248 0.28 20.87 1.90
C ALA A 248 -1.04 20.67 1.15
N LEU A 249 -0.98 20.13 -0.06
CA LEU A 249 -2.17 19.80 -0.86
C LEU A 249 -3.03 18.73 -0.17
N THR A 250 -4.34 18.83 -0.38
CA THR A 250 -5.28 17.76 0.02
C THR A 250 -5.08 16.52 -0.83
N ARG A 251 -5.61 15.37 -0.36
CA ARG A 251 -5.58 14.12 -1.14
C ARG A 251 -6.23 14.26 -2.51
N VAL A 252 -7.36 14.97 -2.58
CA VAL A 252 -8.05 15.24 -3.84
C VAL A 252 -7.21 16.09 -4.77
N GLU A 253 -6.56 17.14 -4.28
CA GLU A 253 -5.71 17.98 -5.11
C GLU A 253 -4.48 17.25 -5.64
N LYS A 254 -3.95 16.28 -4.89
CA LYS A 254 -2.81 15.42 -5.30
C LYS A 254 -3.16 14.43 -6.42
N ARG A 255 -4.46 14.26 -6.74
CA ARG A 255 -4.91 13.48 -7.90
C ARG A 255 -4.72 14.21 -9.23
N ASP A 256 -4.46 15.50 -9.20
CA ASP A 256 -4.18 16.29 -10.41
C ASP A 256 -2.66 16.36 -10.63
N PRO A 257 -2.11 15.59 -11.61
CA PRO A 257 -0.66 15.56 -11.85
C PRO A 257 -0.10 16.92 -12.30
N TYR A 258 -0.91 17.79 -12.92
CA TYR A 258 -0.47 19.16 -13.25
C TYR A 258 -0.20 20.00 -12.00
N LYS A 259 -0.93 19.76 -10.90
CA LYS A 259 -0.66 20.41 -9.60
C LYS A 259 0.61 19.91 -8.92
N LEU A 260 1.17 18.80 -9.38
CA LEU A 260 2.38 18.20 -8.83
C LEU A 260 3.62 18.43 -9.73
N TYR A 261 3.44 19.05 -10.89
CA TYR A 261 4.55 19.26 -11.82
C TYR A 261 5.04 20.71 -11.85
N HIS A 262 6.12 20.97 -11.11
CA HIS A 262 6.79 22.27 -11.02
C HIS A 262 8.30 22.06 -11.18
N LEU A 263 8.74 21.81 -12.41
CA LEU A 263 10.15 21.62 -12.70
C LEU A 263 10.91 22.93 -12.53
N MET A 264 11.81 22.98 -11.56
CA MET A 264 12.65 24.13 -11.21
C MET A 264 14.10 23.83 -11.50
N THR A 265 14.83 24.80 -12.03
CA THR A 265 16.29 24.75 -12.06
C THR A 265 16.85 24.75 -10.64
N ARG A 266 18.09 24.29 -10.48
CA ARG A 266 18.78 24.33 -9.17
C ARG A 266 18.84 25.76 -8.60
N ALA A 267 19.00 26.79 -9.44
CA ALA A 267 18.99 28.18 -9.01
C ALA A 267 17.62 28.59 -8.45
N GLU A 268 16.53 28.21 -9.11
CA GLU A 268 15.17 28.51 -8.67
C GLU A 268 14.82 27.77 -7.36
N VAL A 269 15.24 26.52 -7.21
CA VAL A 269 15.05 25.77 -5.94
C VAL A 269 15.78 26.46 -4.79
N LYS A 270 17.02 26.92 -5.02
CA LYS A 270 17.80 27.69 -4.04
C LYS A 270 17.14 29.01 -3.69
N ALA A 271 16.54 29.68 -4.67
CA ALA A 271 15.81 30.92 -4.45
C ALA A 271 14.48 30.70 -3.71
N ALA A 272 13.82 29.58 -3.95
CA ALA A 272 12.55 29.23 -3.28
C ALA A 272 12.74 28.83 -1.79
N VAL A 273 13.87 28.20 -1.44
CA VAL A 273 14.20 27.76 -0.08
C VAL A 273 15.65 28.16 0.27
N PRO A 274 15.93 29.46 0.40
CA PRO A 274 17.29 29.95 0.63
C PRO A 274 17.86 29.56 2.01
N SER A 275 17.02 29.21 2.97
CA SER A 275 17.45 28.81 4.31
C SER A 275 18.01 27.38 4.38
N LEU A 276 17.85 26.57 3.32
CA LEU A 276 18.44 25.25 3.19
C LEU A 276 19.60 25.28 2.19
N ASP A 277 20.79 24.82 2.61
CA ASP A 277 21.93 24.65 1.71
C ASP A 277 21.73 23.44 0.78
N TRP A 278 21.06 23.68 -0.35
CA TRP A 278 20.78 22.66 -1.35
C TRP A 278 22.02 22.03 -1.95
N ASP A 279 23.12 22.77 -2.06
CA ASP A 279 24.36 22.23 -2.63
C ASP A 279 24.93 21.17 -1.69
N THR A 280 25.01 21.46 -0.40
CA THR A 280 25.43 20.51 0.63
C THR A 280 24.48 19.32 0.71
N TYR A 281 23.15 19.54 0.65
CA TYR A 281 22.15 18.48 0.67
C TYR A 281 22.32 17.51 -0.50
N LEU A 282 22.34 18.00 -1.73
CA LEU A 282 22.49 17.20 -2.95
C LEU A 282 23.84 16.48 -3.01
N GLN A 283 24.91 17.12 -2.52
CA GLN A 283 26.23 16.51 -2.45
C GLN A 283 26.26 15.33 -1.45
N THR A 284 25.64 15.49 -0.30
CA THR A 284 25.52 14.43 0.73
C THR A 284 24.74 13.23 0.18
N LEU A 285 23.73 13.46 -0.64
CA LEU A 285 22.98 12.40 -1.32
C LEU A 285 23.77 11.69 -2.44
N GLY A 286 24.91 12.24 -2.86
CA GLY A 286 25.68 11.74 -4.00
C GLY A 286 25.10 12.12 -5.37
N VAL A 287 24.24 13.14 -5.42
CA VAL A 287 23.60 13.66 -6.65
C VAL A 287 23.90 15.14 -6.88
N GLY A 288 25.10 15.59 -6.50
CA GLY A 288 25.55 16.98 -6.60
C GLY A 288 25.55 17.56 -8.00
N THR A 289 25.42 16.76 -9.06
CA THR A 289 25.34 17.18 -10.46
C THR A 289 23.91 17.45 -10.95
N VAL A 290 22.89 17.30 -10.11
CA VAL A 290 21.49 17.58 -10.45
C VAL A 290 21.33 19.05 -10.83
N THR A 291 20.74 19.32 -11.99
CA THR A 291 20.53 20.67 -12.54
C THR A 291 19.11 21.17 -12.36
N SER A 292 18.15 20.26 -12.20
CA SER A 292 16.72 20.56 -12.01
C SER A 292 16.07 19.60 -11.06
N VAL A 293 15.01 20.04 -10.37
CA VAL A 293 14.21 19.27 -9.41
C VAL A 293 12.74 19.60 -9.66
N ASN A 294 11.89 18.59 -9.74
CA ASN A 294 10.45 18.81 -9.66
C ASN A 294 10.05 19.01 -8.19
N VAL A 295 9.57 20.22 -7.86
CA VAL A 295 9.08 20.57 -6.52
C VAL A 295 7.57 20.44 -6.50
N THR A 296 7.04 19.33 -5.99
CA THR A 296 5.61 18.98 -6.15
C THR A 296 4.65 19.96 -5.48
N GLU A 297 5.04 20.58 -4.38
CA GLU A 297 4.19 21.48 -3.59
C GLU A 297 4.96 22.75 -3.19
N PRO A 298 5.11 23.74 -4.09
CA PRO A 298 5.92 24.95 -3.83
C PRO A 298 5.50 25.71 -2.57
N ALA A 299 4.19 25.73 -2.23
CA ALA A 299 3.70 26.39 -1.02
C ALA A 299 4.22 25.73 0.27
N PHE A 300 4.33 24.40 0.28
CA PHE A 300 4.95 23.65 1.39
C PHE A 300 6.43 24.05 1.54
N PHE A 301 7.18 24.11 0.46
CA PHE A 301 8.61 24.44 0.52
C PHE A 301 8.85 25.89 0.92
N LYS A 302 7.97 26.83 0.56
CA LYS A 302 8.00 28.21 1.05
C LYS A 302 7.79 28.29 2.57
N GLU A 303 6.86 27.51 3.11
CA GLU A 303 6.65 27.41 4.55
C GLU A 303 7.82 26.74 5.26
N LEU A 304 8.39 25.69 4.66
CA LEU A 304 9.59 25.03 5.18
C LEU A 304 10.75 26.03 5.30
N ASP A 305 10.98 26.88 4.28
CA ASP A 305 11.98 27.95 4.35
C ASP A 305 11.74 28.88 5.54
N ARG A 306 10.49 29.35 5.70
CA ARG A 306 10.12 30.20 6.83
C ARG A 306 10.41 29.52 8.16
N LEU A 307 10.03 28.25 8.32
CA LEU A 307 10.24 27.48 9.55
C LEU A 307 11.75 27.28 9.83
N ILE A 308 12.56 26.96 8.81
CA ILE A 308 14.03 26.85 8.99
C ILE A 308 14.61 28.18 9.46
N ARG A 309 14.16 29.30 8.94
CA ARG A 309 14.65 30.64 9.27
C ARG A 309 14.21 31.11 10.66
N GLU A 310 12.95 30.87 11.03
CA GLU A 310 12.32 31.49 12.21
C GLU A 310 12.37 30.61 13.47
N GLU A 311 12.21 29.30 13.29
CA GLU A 311 12.18 28.40 14.44
C GLU A 311 13.59 28.16 15.04
N SER A 312 13.64 27.91 16.36
CA SER A 312 14.88 27.65 17.05
C SER A 312 15.51 26.33 16.60
N LEU A 313 16.84 26.26 16.62
CA LEU A 313 17.56 25.00 16.34
C LEU A 313 17.17 23.88 17.32
N ASP A 314 16.89 24.20 18.57
CA ASP A 314 16.46 23.22 19.58
C ASP A 314 15.11 22.62 19.26
N LYS A 315 14.17 23.41 18.70
CA LYS A 315 12.85 22.91 18.22
C LYS A 315 13.06 21.91 17.07
N TRP A 316 13.93 22.24 16.10
CA TRP A 316 14.32 21.33 15.03
C TRP A 316 15.00 20.05 15.55
N LYS A 317 15.94 20.16 16.50
CA LYS A 317 16.55 18.99 17.13
C LYS A 317 15.53 18.08 17.80
N THR A 318 14.55 18.66 18.50
CA THR A 318 13.45 17.91 19.13
C THR A 318 12.62 17.17 18.08
N TYR A 319 12.20 17.86 17.02
CA TYR A 319 11.46 17.26 15.90
C TYR A 319 12.24 16.12 15.28
N LEU A 320 13.49 16.32 14.92
CA LEU A 320 14.34 15.29 14.30
C LEU A 320 14.56 14.08 15.21
N ARG A 321 14.77 14.28 16.52
CA ARG A 321 14.89 13.19 17.52
C ARG A 321 13.63 12.33 17.57
N PHE A 322 12.46 12.96 17.59
CA PHE A 322 11.19 12.23 17.55
C PHE A 322 11.02 11.45 16.24
N HIS A 323 11.27 12.07 15.10
CA HIS A 323 11.13 11.42 13.79
C HIS A 323 12.11 10.26 13.60
N VAL A 324 13.34 10.35 14.11
CA VAL A 324 14.27 9.21 14.15
C VAL A 324 13.72 8.09 15.04
N ALA A 325 13.28 8.42 16.28
CA ALA A 325 12.71 7.43 17.19
C ALA A 325 11.50 6.71 16.55
N ARG A 326 10.56 7.47 15.96
CA ARG A 326 9.40 6.96 15.27
C ARG A 326 9.77 6.03 14.11
N ALA A 327 10.72 6.44 13.27
CA ALA A 327 11.15 5.64 12.12
C ALA A 327 11.89 4.35 12.54
N ARG A 328 12.53 4.36 13.70
CA ARG A 328 13.31 3.22 14.23
C ARG A 328 12.54 2.33 15.20
N ALA A 329 11.45 2.82 15.81
CA ALA A 329 10.68 2.10 16.83
C ALA A 329 10.35 0.64 16.46
N PRO A 330 9.93 0.30 15.24
CA PRO A 330 9.64 -1.10 14.88
C PRO A 330 10.86 -2.04 14.94
N TYR A 331 12.08 -1.50 15.01
CA TYR A 331 13.34 -2.24 14.97
C TYR A 331 14.09 -2.24 16.32
N LEU A 332 13.56 -1.53 17.32
CA LEU A 332 14.15 -1.38 18.65
C LEU A 332 13.61 -2.42 19.64
N SER A 333 13.94 -2.25 20.94
CA SER A 333 13.42 -3.09 22.02
C SER A 333 11.91 -3.00 22.15
N GLN A 334 11.34 -4.00 22.83
CA GLN A 334 9.88 -4.20 22.91
C GLN A 334 9.13 -2.96 23.40
N VAL A 335 9.69 -2.16 24.31
CA VAL A 335 9.03 -0.94 24.82
C VAL A 335 8.77 0.12 23.73
N PHE A 336 9.64 0.24 22.74
CA PHE A 336 9.44 1.13 21.60
C PHE A 336 8.43 0.55 20.62
N VAL A 337 8.49 -0.76 20.39
CA VAL A 337 7.51 -1.48 19.54
C VAL A 337 6.11 -1.37 20.12
N ASP A 338 5.96 -1.51 21.43
CA ASP A 338 4.68 -1.40 22.12
C ASP A 338 4.10 0.01 22.01
N GLU A 339 4.93 1.06 22.17
CA GLU A 339 4.47 2.44 22.04
C GLU A 339 4.07 2.77 20.59
N ASP A 340 4.85 2.34 19.60
CA ASP A 340 4.51 2.47 18.18
C ASP A 340 3.18 1.76 17.87
N PHE A 341 3.00 0.53 18.36
CA PHE A 341 1.75 -0.22 18.21
C PHE A 341 0.57 0.49 18.87
N ASN A 342 0.73 0.96 20.12
CA ASN A 342 -0.34 1.60 20.89
C ASN A 342 -0.92 2.82 20.17
N PHE A 343 -0.09 3.61 19.53
CA PHE A 343 -0.58 4.77 18.78
C PHE A 343 -0.98 4.40 17.35
N ASN A 344 -0.05 3.89 16.54
CA ASN A 344 -0.23 3.75 15.10
C ASN A 344 -1.19 2.61 14.70
N ARG A 345 -1.33 1.58 15.54
CA ARG A 345 -2.18 0.42 15.23
C ARG A 345 -3.42 0.36 16.10
N LYS A 346 -3.27 0.48 17.43
CA LYS A 346 -4.39 0.38 18.36
C LYS A 346 -5.25 1.64 18.33
N THR A 347 -4.67 2.82 18.57
CA THR A 347 -5.42 4.08 18.64
C THR A 347 -5.97 4.50 17.28
N LEU A 348 -5.14 4.50 16.24
CA LEU A 348 -5.55 4.97 14.91
C LEU A 348 -6.44 3.97 14.16
N ARG A 349 -6.24 2.65 14.34
CA ARG A 349 -6.86 1.62 13.49
C ARG A 349 -7.66 0.55 14.24
N GLY A 350 -7.78 0.66 15.56
CA GLY A 350 -8.56 -0.26 16.38
C GLY A 350 -7.99 -1.68 16.53
N VAL A 351 -6.71 -1.91 16.18
CA VAL A 351 -6.08 -3.22 16.26
C VAL A 351 -5.90 -3.63 17.72
N ALA A 352 -6.40 -4.82 18.08
CA ALA A 352 -6.43 -5.25 19.48
C ALA A 352 -5.08 -5.81 19.99
N ARG A 353 -4.30 -6.44 19.13
CA ARG A 353 -3.01 -7.08 19.46
C ARG A 353 -2.00 -6.84 18.35
N ASP A 354 -0.73 -6.69 18.71
CA ASP A 354 0.34 -6.55 17.73
C ASP A 354 0.60 -7.86 16.96
N GLN A 355 1.14 -7.72 15.76
CA GLN A 355 1.49 -8.86 14.91
C GLN A 355 2.61 -9.70 15.55
N PRO A 356 2.59 -11.02 15.40
CA PRO A 356 3.68 -11.88 15.85
C PRO A 356 4.98 -11.53 15.14
N ARG A 357 6.10 -11.64 15.84
CA ARG A 357 7.42 -11.22 15.36
C ARG A 357 7.78 -11.78 13.99
N TRP A 358 7.50 -13.07 13.76
CA TRP A 358 7.80 -13.71 12.48
C TRP A 358 7.12 -13.02 11.29
N LYS A 359 5.88 -12.54 11.46
CA LYS A 359 5.11 -11.85 10.41
C LYS A 359 5.73 -10.49 10.08
N LYS A 360 6.11 -9.74 11.12
CA LYS A 360 6.87 -8.48 10.96
C LYS A 360 8.19 -8.71 10.23
N CYS A 361 8.94 -9.75 10.63
CA CYS A 361 10.24 -10.08 10.02
C CYS A 361 10.09 -10.54 8.56
N ALA A 362 9.08 -11.33 8.22
CA ALA A 362 8.80 -11.72 6.84
C ALA A 362 8.50 -10.50 5.96
N SER A 363 7.64 -9.59 6.43
CA SER A 363 7.34 -8.34 5.71
C SER A 363 8.56 -7.42 5.58
N LEU A 364 9.48 -7.44 6.55
CA LEU A 364 10.72 -6.66 6.48
C LEU A 364 11.71 -7.25 5.47
N VAL A 365 11.80 -8.60 5.39
CA VAL A 365 12.61 -9.25 4.34
C VAL A 365 12.06 -8.89 2.95
N ASP A 366 10.76 -8.99 2.75
CA ASP A 366 10.12 -8.63 1.48
C ASP A 366 10.42 -7.17 1.09
N ARG A 367 10.25 -6.24 2.01
CA ARG A 367 10.53 -4.80 1.78
C ARG A 367 11.98 -4.51 1.42
N ASN A 368 12.94 -5.20 2.05
CA ASN A 368 14.36 -4.88 1.92
C ASN A 368 15.10 -5.76 0.89
N LEU A 369 14.55 -6.95 0.61
CA LEU A 369 15.17 -8.00 -0.23
C LEU A 369 14.11 -8.67 -1.13
N GLY A 370 13.14 -7.89 -1.62
CA GLY A 370 11.96 -8.40 -2.33
C GLY A 370 12.29 -9.28 -3.52
N ASP A 371 13.27 -8.93 -4.33
CA ASP A 371 13.70 -9.75 -5.47
C ASP A 371 14.39 -11.05 -5.04
N ALA A 372 15.23 -11.00 -3.99
CA ALA A 372 15.85 -12.22 -3.48
C ALA A 372 14.81 -13.17 -2.85
N LEU A 373 13.81 -12.62 -2.14
CA LEU A 373 12.69 -13.39 -1.62
C LEU A 373 11.80 -13.90 -2.77
N GLY A 374 11.56 -13.05 -3.76
CA GLY A 374 10.76 -13.35 -4.95
C GLY A 374 11.30 -14.55 -5.74
N GLN A 375 12.62 -14.64 -5.93
CA GLN A 375 13.24 -15.80 -6.60
C GLN A 375 12.90 -17.12 -5.91
N VAL A 376 12.99 -17.15 -4.57
CA VAL A 376 12.70 -18.36 -3.78
C VAL A 376 11.19 -18.65 -3.76
N PHE A 377 10.37 -17.60 -3.74
CA PHE A 377 8.92 -17.70 -3.73
C PHE A 377 8.37 -18.27 -5.03
N VAL A 378 8.72 -17.68 -6.19
CA VAL A 378 8.15 -18.10 -7.48
C VAL A 378 8.58 -19.50 -7.87
N ALA A 379 9.82 -19.90 -7.54
CA ALA A 379 10.31 -21.25 -7.81
C ALA A 379 9.44 -22.36 -7.16
N LYS A 380 8.66 -22.02 -6.12
CA LYS A 380 7.86 -23.00 -5.37
C LYS A 380 6.35 -22.72 -5.41
N ALA A 381 5.93 -21.49 -5.69
CA ALA A 381 4.56 -21.04 -5.55
C ALA A 381 3.88 -20.63 -6.86
N PHE A 382 4.61 -20.53 -7.96
CA PHE A 382 4.06 -20.00 -9.20
C PHE A 382 4.51 -20.81 -10.42
N SER A 383 3.55 -21.37 -11.15
CA SER A 383 3.85 -22.21 -12.30
C SER A 383 3.97 -21.40 -13.61
N PRO A 384 4.81 -21.82 -14.57
CA PRO A 384 4.83 -21.25 -15.91
C PRO A 384 3.47 -21.32 -16.62
N ALA A 385 2.68 -22.36 -16.33
CA ALA A 385 1.35 -22.51 -16.90
C ALA A 385 0.37 -21.44 -16.37
N THR A 386 0.43 -21.08 -15.08
CA THR A 386 -0.35 -19.98 -14.52
C THR A 386 0.03 -18.66 -15.18
N LYS A 387 1.34 -18.38 -15.34
CA LYS A 387 1.80 -17.18 -16.06
C LYS A 387 1.23 -17.12 -17.49
N ALA A 388 1.33 -18.20 -18.24
CA ALA A 388 0.86 -18.26 -19.63
C ALA A 388 -0.67 -18.03 -19.73
N LYS A 389 -1.45 -18.63 -18.84
CA LYS A 389 -2.90 -18.45 -18.77
C LYS A 389 -3.32 -17.02 -18.40
N THR A 390 -2.62 -16.39 -17.46
CA THR A 390 -2.88 -14.99 -17.11
C THR A 390 -2.53 -14.05 -18.26
N VAL A 391 -1.41 -14.29 -18.97
CA VAL A 391 -1.05 -13.51 -20.16
C VAL A 391 -2.11 -13.68 -21.28
N GLU A 392 -2.63 -14.89 -21.47
CA GLU A 392 -3.71 -15.14 -22.43
C GLU A 392 -4.98 -14.38 -22.05
N MET A 393 -5.38 -14.42 -20.77
CA MET A 393 -6.52 -13.66 -20.23
C MET A 393 -6.35 -12.16 -20.46
N THR A 394 -5.14 -11.61 -20.16
CA THR A 394 -4.82 -10.20 -20.37
C THR A 394 -5.06 -9.78 -21.82
N LYS A 395 -4.62 -10.59 -22.80
CA LYS A 395 -4.86 -10.30 -24.23
C LYS A 395 -6.33 -10.24 -24.59
N TYR A 396 -7.17 -11.14 -24.05
CA TYR A 396 -8.62 -11.07 -24.30
C TYR A 396 -9.24 -9.81 -23.67
N VAL A 397 -8.74 -9.37 -22.51
CA VAL A 397 -9.23 -8.14 -21.88
C VAL A 397 -8.80 -6.91 -22.68
N GLU A 398 -7.57 -6.86 -23.17
CA GLU A 398 -7.07 -5.80 -24.08
C GLU A 398 -7.89 -5.76 -25.39
N GLU A 399 -8.16 -6.91 -26.00
CA GLU A 399 -8.99 -6.99 -27.21
C GLU A 399 -10.42 -6.52 -26.96
N ALA A 400 -11.01 -6.86 -25.81
CA ALA A 400 -12.34 -6.40 -25.46
C ALA A 400 -12.38 -4.89 -25.21
N MET A 401 -11.33 -4.35 -24.57
CA MET A 401 -11.22 -2.91 -24.36
C MET A 401 -11.07 -2.15 -25.67
N ALA A 402 -10.28 -2.67 -26.62
CA ALA A 402 -10.17 -2.10 -27.96
C ALA A 402 -11.53 -2.05 -28.69
N ASP A 403 -12.29 -3.16 -28.64
CA ASP A 403 -13.62 -3.24 -29.22
C ASP A 403 -14.59 -2.22 -28.61
N GLU A 404 -14.50 -1.96 -27.28
CA GLU A 404 -15.37 -0.98 -26.62
C GLU A 404 -14.94 0.46 -26.95
N ILE A 405 -13.65 0.78 -26.94
CA ILE A 405 -13.15 2.10 -27.38
C ILE A 405 -13.63 2.44 -28.79
N ASP A 406 -13.60 1.47 -29.73
CA ASP A 406 -14.05 1.67 -31.10
C ASP A 406 -15.57 2.02 -31.19
N LYS A 407 -16.38 1.42 -30.30
CA LYS A 407 -17.83 1.62 -30.24
C LYS A 407 -18.27 2.89 -29.52
N LEU A 408 -17.42 3.57 -28.77
CA LEU A 408 -17.81 4.76 -27.99
C LEU A 408 -18.39 5.84 -28.91
N ASP A 409 -19.63 6.21 -28.68
CA ASP A 409 -20.35 7.22 -29.47
C ASP A 409 -20.02 8.66 -29.08
N TRP A 410 -19.46 8.84 -27.86
CA TRP A 410 -19.12 10.13 -27.29
C TRP A 410 -17.66 10.56 -27.56
N MET A 411 -16.78 9.64 -27.93
CA MET A 411 -15.36 9.92 -28.19
C MET A 411 -15.14 10.13 -29.70
N SER A 412 -14.43 11.18 -30.05
CA SER A 412 -14.07 11.51 -31.44
C SER A 412 -13.11 10.45 -32.03
N SER A 413 -13.09 10.36 -33.37
CA SER A 413 -12.15 9.46 -34.05
C SER A 413 -10.67 9.80 -33.80
N GLU A 414 -10.36 11.07 -33.56
CA GLU A 414 -9.00 11.52 -33.21
C GLU A 414 -8.56 10.97 -31.85
N THR A 415 -9.41 11.15 -30.82
CA THR A 415 -9.12 10.64 -29.46
C THR A 415 -9.13 9.11 -29.44
N LYS A 416 -10.05 8.45 -30.15
CA LYS A 416 -10.06 6.98 -30.28
C LYS A 416 -8.74 6.43 -30.85
N LYS A 417 -8.21 7.06 -31.89
CA LYS A 417 -6.94 6.66 -32.48
C LYS A 417 -5.80 6.70 -31.44
N LEU A 418 -5.68 7.81 -30.70
CA LEU A 418 -4.67 7.95 -29.67
C LEU A 418 -4.90 7.01 -28.48
N ALA A 419 -6.15 6.74 -28.12
CA ALA A 419 -6.50 5.74 -27.11
C ALA A 419 -6.07 4.32 -27.51
N MET A 420 -6.30 3.94 -28.78
CA MET A 420 -5.84 2.68 -29.34
C MET A 420 -4.31 2.57 -29.37
N GLU A 421 -3.60 3.65 -29.73
CA GLU A 421 -2.14 3.71 -29.67
C GLU A 421 -1.63 3.52 -28.23
N LYS A 422 -2.29 4.14 -27.24
CA LYS A 422 -1.96 3.99 -25.83
C LYS A 422 -2.20 2.57 -25.35
N LEU A 423 -3.35 1.99 -25.64
CA LEU A 423 -3.69 0.60 -25.27
C LEU A 423 -2.68 -0.39 -25.87
N ALA A 424 -2.34 -0.23 -27.14
CA ALA A 424 -1.39 -1.12 -27.85
C ALA A 424 0.04 -1.01 -27.32
N SER A 425 0.38 0.08 -26.62
CA SER A 425 1.72 0.31 -26.05
C SER A 425 1.85 -0.08 -24.56
N ILE A 426 0.77 -0.58 -23.94
CA ILE A 426 0.81 -1.05 -22.56
C ILE A 426 1.74 -2.26 -22.42
N VAL A 427 2.61 -2.22 -21.40
CA VAL A 427 3.51 -3.32 -21.08
C VAL A 427 2.90 -4.20 -19.98
N ASN A 428 2.76 -5.49 -20.24
CA ASN A 428 2.18 -6.46 -19.31
C ASN A 428 3.27 -7.15 -18.48
N LYS A 429 3.35 -6.83 -17.18
CA LYS A 429 4.26 -7.43 -16.21
C LYS A 429 3.52 -8.48 -15.38
N VAL A 430 3.67 -9.77 -15.71
CA VAL A 430 2.92 -10.86 -15.09
C VAL A 430 3.84 -11.83 -14.34
N GLY A 431 3.55 -12.06 -13.06
CA GLY A 431 4.17 -13.06 -12.20
C GLY A 431 5.45 -12.57 -11.54
N TYR A 432 6.51 -12.37 -12.31
CA TYR A 432 7.84 -12.00 -11.81
C TYR A 432 8.70 -11.38 -12.91
N PRO A 433 9.74 -10.57 -12.55
CA PRO A 433 10.62 -9.90 -13.50
C PRO A 433 11.54 -10.89 -14.21
N ASP A 434 11.87 -10.61 -15.47
CA ASP A 434 12.85 -11.40 -16.24
C ASP A 434 14.29 -11.15 -15.77
N ARG A 435 14.53 -9.99 -15.14
CA ARG A 435 15.83 -9.59 -14.59
C ARG A 435 15.70 -9.26 -13.11
N TRP A 436 16.40 -10.03 -12.27
CA TRP A 436 16.43 -9.88 -10.83
C TRP A 436 17.43 -8.82 -10.37
N LEU A 437 17.10 -8.10 -9.30
CA LEU A 437 18.03 -7.17 -8.66
C LEU A 437 19.22 -7.91 -8.05
N ASP A 438 20.44 -7.42 -8.32
CA ASP A 438 21.67 -7.98 -7.77
C ASP A 438 21.99 -7.35 -6.40
N TYR A 439 22.00 -8.17 -5.36
CA TYR A 439 22.34 -7.78 -4.00
C TYR A 439 23.81 -8.09 -3.60
N LYS A 440 24.71 -8.37 -4.56
CA LYS A 440 26.09 -8.76 -4.22
C LYS A 440 26.81 -7.75 -3.34
N THR A 441 26.62 -6.47 -3.57
CA THR A 441 27.26 -5.38 -2.82
C THR A 441 26.61 -5.11 -1.46
N LEU A 442 25.43 -5.66 -1.19
CA LEU A 442 24.75 -5.52 0.10
C LEU A 442 25.31 -6.52 1.11
N SER A 443 26.05 -6.05 2.11
CA SER A 443 26.55 -6.87 3.20
C SER A 443 25.50 -6.98 4.31
N LEU A 444 25.24 -8.20 4.80
CA LEU A 444 24.32 -8.49 5.90
C LEU A 444 25.03 -9.32 6.98
N ALA A 445 24.65 -9.09 8.23
CA ALA A 445 25.22 -9.79 9.40
C ALA A 445 24.11 -10.41 10.25
N ARG A 446 24.27 -11.68 10.64
CA ARG A 446 23.23 -12.46 11.36
C ARG A 446 22.89 -11.93 12.76
N ARG A 447 23.73 -11.09 13.38
CA ARG A 447 23.53 -10.56 14.75
C ARG A 447 23.45 -9.04 14.79
N ASP A 448 23.20 -8.40 13.66
CA ASP A 448 23.14 -6.94 13.55
C ASP A 448 21.88 -6.53 12.80
N PHE A 449 20.74 -6.66 13.47
CA PHE A 449 19.43 -6.40 12.83
C PHE A 449 19.29 -4.93 12.41
N MET A 450 19.56 -3.98 13.29
CA MET A 450 19.46 -2.55 12.98
C MET A 450 20.45 -2.14 11.90
N GLY A 451 21.69 -2.64 11.95
CA GLY A 451 22.68 -2.41 10.89
C GLY A 451 22.27 -3.01 9.55
N ASN A 452 21.62 -4.18 9.54
CA ASN A 452 21.07 -4.77 8.32
C ASN A 452 19.99 -3.88 7.70
N VAL A 453 19.03 -3.39 8.51
CA VAL A 453 17.98 -2.46 8.05
C VAL A 453 18.63 -1.20 7.47
N ARG A 454 19.60 -0.61 8.16
CA ARG A 454 20.30 0.61 7.70
C ARG A 454 21.03 0.37 6.38
N ARG A 455 21.81 -0.72 6.27
CA ARG A 455 22.57 -1.05 5.04
C ARG A 455 21.65 -1.31 3.86
N ALA A 456 20.55 -2.05 4.05
CA ALA A 456 19.56 -2.31 3.02
C ALA A 456 18.87 -1.02 2.56
N THR A 457 18.50 -0.14 3.51
CA THR A 457 17.92 1.17 3.18
C THR A 457 18.90 2.05 2.40
N ILE A 458 20.18 2.12 2.81
CA ILE A 458 21.21 2.88 2.08
C ILE A 458 21.44 2.31 0.68
N PHE A 459 21.50 0.97 0.56
CA PHE A 459 21.64 0.30 -0.74
C PHE A 459 20.52 0.72 -1.69
N GLU A 460 19.26 0.63 -1.24
CA GLU A 460 18.10 0.97 -2.06
C GLU A 460 18.02 2.48 -2.36
N SER A 461 18.29 3.34 -1.38
CA SER A 461 18.33 4.79 -1.56
C SER A 461 19.37 5.20 -2.61
N LYS A 462 20.59 4.65 -2.52
CA LYS A 462 21.65 4.93 -3.50
C LYS A 462 21.30 4.39 -4.89
N ARG A 463 20.72 3.18 -4.98
CA ARG A 463 20.28 2.59 -6.23
C ARG A 463 19.23 3.47 -6.93
N THR A 464 18.24 3.92 -6.19
CA THR A 464 17.16 4.77 -6.71
C THR A 464 17.71 6.13 -7.13
N LEU A 465 18.48 6.82 -6.28
CA LEU A 465 19.04 8.14 -6.60
C LEU A 465 20.03 8.10 -7.78
N ALA A 466 20.74 6.99 -7.96
CA ALA A 466 21.65 6.82 -9.10
C ALA A 466 20.95 6.73 -10.46
N LYS A 467 19.61 6.66 -10.50
CA LYS A 467 18.83 6.73 -11.75
C LYS A 467 18.67 8.17 -12.26
N ILE A 468 18.79 9.18 -11.40
CA ILE A 468 18.64 10.59 -11.80
C ILE A 468 19.60 10.91 -12.95
N GLY A 469 19.06 11.48 -14.02
CA GLY A 469 19.79 11.82 -15.24
C GLY A 469 20.01 10.63 -16.18
N LYS A 470 19.45 9.44 -15.89
CA LYS A 470 19.52 8.27 -16.77
C LYS A 470 18.19 8.05 -17.50
N PRO A 471 18.21 7.27 -18.60
CA PRO A 471 16.99 6.78 -19.22
C PRO A 471 16.15 5.94 -18.27
N VAL A 472 14.83 5.97 -18.46
CA VAL A 472 13.88 5.15 -17.72
C VAL A 472 14.03 3.69 -18.10
N ASP A 473 14.09 2.80 -17.12
CA ASP A 473 14.01 1.35 -17.31
C ASP A 473 12.53 0.89 -17.23
N ARG A 474 11.90 0.77 -18.37
CA ARG A 474 10.48 0.37 -18.47
C ARG A 474 10.20 -1.06 -18.01
N LEU A 475 11.23 -1.90 -17.86
CA LEU A 475 11.09 -3.29 -17.41
C LEU A 475 11.30 -3.44 -15.90
N GLU A 476 11.63 -2.37 -15.19
CA GLU A 476 11.75 -2.41 -13.72
C GLU A 476 10.38 -2.65 -13.07
N TRP A 477 10.37 -3.45 -12.02
CA TRP A 477 9.17 -3.76 -11.25
C TRP A 477 9.10 -2.90 -9.98
N GLY A 478 7.93 -2.29 -9.73
CA GLY A 478 7.66 -1.54 -8.49
C GLY A 478 7.23 -2.44 -7.33
N MET A 479 6.78 -3.68 -7.61
CA MET A 479 6.31 -4.64 -6.62
C MET A 479 7.13 -5.92 -6.65
N SER A 480 7.37 -6.50 -5.46
CA SER A 480 8.00 -7.82 -5.34
C SER A 480 7.04 -8.95 -5.74
N PRO A 481 7.54 -10.11 -6.22
CA PRO A 481 6.67 -11.22 -6.63
C PRO A 481 5.73 -11.78 -5.55
N PRO A 482 6.03 -11.77 -4.22
CA PRO A 482 5.08 -12.20 -3.19
C PRO A 482 3.93 -11.22 -2.93
N THR A 483 3.96 -10.01 -3.49
CA THR A 483 2.96 -8.96 -3.27
C THR A 483 1.56 -9.44 -3.70
N VAL A 484 0.55 -9.16 -2.85
CA VAL A 484 -0.86 -9.42 -3.13
C VAL A 484 -1.52 -8.09 -3.48
N ASN A 485 -1.25 -7.62 -4.67
CA ASN A 485 -1.81 -6.42 -5.29
C ASN A 485 -1.56 -6.45 -6.79
N ALA A 486 -2.22 -5.55 -7.54
CA ALA A 486 -1.95 -5.22 -8.92
C ALA A 486 -1.81 -3.69 -9.03
N GLN A 487 -1.29 -3.18 -10.15
CA GLN A 487 -1.22 -1.75 -10.41
C GLN A 487 -1.09 -1.44 -11.90
N TYR A 488 -1.59 -0.26 -12.28
CA TYR A 488 -1.22 0.44 -13.49
C TYR A 488 -0.28 1.61 -13.16
N ASP A 489 0.76 1.80 -13.94
CA ASP A 489 1.66 2.97 -13.84
C ASP A 489 1.49 3.87 -15.07
N PRO A 490 0.93 5.08 -14.93
CA PRO A 490 0.64 5.96 -16.06
C PRO A 490 1.89 6.50 -16.76
N GLN A 491 3.01 6.61 -16.05
CA GLN A 491 4.27 7.11 -16.61
C GLN A 491 5.03 6.00 -17.36
N LEU A 492 4.96 4.76 -16.87
CA LEU A 492 5.50 3.59 -17.57
C LEU A 492 4.53 3.04 -18.61
N ASN A 493 3.27 3.40 -18.54
CA ASN A 493 2.18 2.80 -19.31
C ASN A 493 2.25 1.27 -19.25
N ASP A 494 2.23 0.74 -18.02
CA ASP A 494 2.28 -0.71 -17.77
C ASP A 494 1.28 -1.16 -16.71
N ILE A 495 0.91 -2.44 -16.78
CA ILE A 495 0.19 -3.14 -15.72
C ILE A 495 1.10 -4.19 -15.09
N THR A 496 1.03 -4.32 -13.76
CA THR A 496 1.86 -5.28 -13.01
C THR A 496 0.99 -6.19 -12.16
N PHE A 497 1.12 -7.51 -12.37
CA PHE A 497 0.45 -8.58 -11.62
C PHE A 497 1.48 -9.52 -11.01
N PRO A 498 1.92 -9.32 -9.76
CA PRO A 498 2.86 -10.22 -9.09
C PRO A 498 2.30 -11.63 -8.89
N ALA A 499 3.17 -12.63 -8.81
CA ALA A 499 2.79 -14.01 -8.55
C ALA A 499 1.97 -14.21 -7.27
N GLY A 500 2.14 -13.31 -6.30
CA GLY A 500 1.45 -13.33 -5.01
C GLY A 500 -0.05 -13.08 -5.09
N VAL A 501 -0.52 -12.26 -6.04
CA VAL A 501 -1.95 -12.01 -6.26
C VAL A 501 -2.60 -13.08 -7.14
N LEU A 502 -1.82 -13.73 -8.00
CA LEU A 502 -2.29 -14.81 -8.89
C LEU A 502 -2.35 -16.17 -8.18
N GLN A 503 -3.04 -16.20 -7.04
CA GLN A 503 -3.21 -17.37 -6.17
C GLN A 503 -4.70 -17.55 -5.84
N PRO A 504 -5.16 -18.79 -5.61
CA PRO A 504 -6.53 -19.02 -5.13
C PRO A 504 -6.81 -18.26 -3.82
N PRO A 505 -8.00 -17.68 -3.66
CA PRO A 505 -9.16 -17.70 -4.56
C PRO A 505 -9.15 -16.61 -5.63
N LEU A 506 -8.13 -15.72 -5.70
CA LEU A 506 -8.13 -14.60 -6.65
C LEU A 506 -7.95 -15.09 -8.09
N TYR A 507 -7.07 -16.05 -8.31
CA TYR A 507 -6.94 -16.81 -9.54
C TYR A 507 -6.82 -18.30 -9.24
N ASP A 508 -7.68 -19.13 -9.82
CA ASP A 508 -7.70 -20.55 -9.57
C ASP A 508 -7.63 -21.37 -10.88
N PRO A 509 -6.47 -21.97 -11.19
CA PRO A 509 -6.31 -22.75 -12.41
C PRO A 509 -7.14 -24.05 -12.44
N LYS A 510 -7.81 -24.41 -11.32
CA LYS A 510 -8.68 -25.61 -11.22
C LYS A 510 -10.15 -25.30 -11.48
N MET A 511 -10.53 -24.02 -11.47
CA MET A 511 -11.89 -23.56 -11.72
C MET A 511 -12.12 -23.31 -13.19
N ASP A 512 -13.40 -23.28 -13.59
CA ASP A 512 -13.79 -22.80 -14.92
C ASP A 512 -13.45 -21.30 -15.12
N GLU A 513 -13.47 -20.86 -16.37
CA GLU A 513 -13.01 -19.53 -16.71
C GLU A 513 -13.92 -18.41 -16.17
N ALA A 514 -15.22 -18.66 -15.99
CA ALA A 514 -16.16 -17.60 -15.62
C ALA A 514 -15.81 -16.91 -14.28
N PRO A 515 -15.61 -17.61 -13.14
CA PRO A 515 -15.19 -16.94 -11.90
C PRO A 515 -13.79 -16.36 -11.98
N ASN A 516 -12.85 -16.93 -12.76
CA ASN A 516 -11.52 -16.37 -12.94
C ASN A 516 -11.55 -15.04 -13.70
N TYR A 517 -12.37 -14.94 -14.76
CA TYR A 517 -12.60 -13.66 -15.44
C TYR A 517 -13.38 -12.69 -14.55
N GLY A 518 -14.34 -13.18 -13.76
CA GLY A 518 -15.06 -12.35 -12.79
C GLY A 518 -14.12 -11.70 -11.75
N ASN A 519 -13.10 -12.42 -11.29
CA ASN A 519 -12.13 -11.96 -10.30
C ASN A 519 -10.89 -11.33 -10.97
N THR A 520 -9.91 -12.17 -11.36
CA THR A 520 -8.63 -11.68 -11.95
C THR A 520 -8.85 -10.94 -13.26
N GLY A 521 -9.79 -11.39 -14.12
CA GLY A 521 -10.12 -10.68 -15.36
C GLY A 521 -10.64 -9.27 -15.10
N SER A 522 -11.55 -9.10 -14.12
CA SER A 522 -12.03 -7.76 -13.72
C SER A 522 -10.91 -6.91 -13.13
N THR A 523 -9.96 -7.49 -12.39
CA THR A 523 -8.78 -6.77 -11.90
C THR A 523 -7.87 -6.34 -13.07
N ILE A 524 -7.67 -7.19 -14.08
CA ILE A 524 -6.91 -6.82 -15.30
C ILE A 524 -7.61 -5.67 -16.03
N GLY A 525 -8.93 -5.76 -16.20
CA GLY A 525 -9.73 -4.69 -16.81
C GLY A 525 -9.68 -3.39 -16.00
N HIS A 526 -9.69 -3.48 -14.67
CA HIS A 526 -9.52 -2.35 -13.75
C HIS A 526 -8.17 -1.65 -13.99
N GLU A 527 -7.05 -2.39 -13.97
CA GLU A 527 -5.73 -1.80 -14.21
C GLU A 527 -5.61 -1.18 -15.61
N LEU A 528 -6.15 -1.82 -16.64
CA LEU A 528 -6.18 -1.23 -17.98
C LEU A 528 -7.01 0.05 -18.04
N THR A 529 -8.15 0.08 -17.32
CA THR A 529 -9.04 1.24 -17.28
C THR A 529 -8.37 2.44 -16.60
N HIS A 530 -7.47 2.22 -15.63
CA HIS A 530 -6.66 3.29 -15.06
C HIS A 530 -5.84 4.06 -16.10
N GLY A 531 -5.50 3.47 -17.24
CA GLY A 531 -4.90 4.19 -18.36
C GLY A 531 -5.76 5.32 -18.93
N PHE A 532 -7.08 5.29 -18.66
CA PHE A 532 -8.09 6.15 -19.26
C PHE A 532 -9.03 6.79 -18.21
N ASP A 533 -8.76 6.62 -16.92
CA ASP A 533 -9.50 7.27 -15.84
C ASP A 533 -9.16 8.77 -15.73
N ASP A 534 -9.62 9.45 -14.67
CA ASP A 534 -9.41 10.88 -14.46
C ASP A 534 -7.94 11.28 -14.30
N GLU A 535 -7.06 10.38 -13.83
CA GLU A 535 -5.62 10.61 -13.73
C GLU A 535 -4.88 10.08 -14.97
N GLY A 536 -5.11 8.81 -15.33
CA GLY A 536 -4.35 8.14 -16.38
C GLY A 536 -4.57 8.73 -17.78
N ARG A 537 -5.79 9.25 -18.06
CA ARG A 537 -6.07 9.94 -19.34
C ARG A 537 -5.20 11.17 -19.58
N GLN A 538 -4.58 11.72 -18.54
CA GLN A 538 -3.70 12.87 -18.64
C GLN A 538 -2.28 12.53 -19.11
N PHE A 539 -1.95 11.23 -19.20
CA PHE A 539 -0.69 10.74 -19.72
C PHE A 539 -0.88 10.08 -21.10
N ASP A 540 -0.02 10.43 -22.05
CA ASP A 540 -0.05 9.86 -23.40
C ASP A 540 0.49 8.43 -23.47
N ALA A 541 0.48 7.82 -24.66
CA ALA A 541 0.96 6.45 -24.91
C ALA A 541 2.41 6.21 -24.50
N THR A 542 3.22 7.25 -24.40
CA THR A 542 4.63 7.19 -23.99
C THR A 542 4.84 7.49 -22.52
N GLY A 543 3.80 7.91 -21.80
CA GLY A 543 3.83 8.25 -20.36
C GLY A 543 4.16 9.71 -20.07
N ASN A 544 4.10 10.61 -21.06
CA ASN A 544 4.22 12.04 -20.83
C ASN A 544 2.90 12.64 -20.33
N LEU A 545 2.97 13.52 -19.36
CA LEU A 545 1.85 14.35 -18.92
C LEU A 545 1.51 15.34 -20.05
N ARG A 546 0.44 15.04 -20.76
CA ARG A 546 0.04 15.76 -21.94
C ARG A 546 -1.47 15.67 -22.13
N ASP A 547 -2.10 16.81 -22.41
CA ASP A 547 -3.50 16.85 -22.82
C ASP A 547 -3.59 16.40 -24.30
N TRP A 548 -3.98 15.12 -24.52
CA TRP A 548 -4.09 14.49 -25.82
C TRP A 548 -5.53 14.24 -26.26
N TRP A 549 -6.48 14.49 -25.36
CA TRP A 549 -7.90 14.40 -25.66
C TRP A 549 -8.37 15.71 -26.31
N THR A 550 -9.38 15.64 -27.18
CA THR A 550 -10.05 16.87 -27.60
C THR A 550 -10.78 17.49 -26.41
N LYS A 551 -10.96 18.80 -26.41
CA LYS A 551 -11.67 19.51 -25.33
C LYS A 551 -13.09 18.99 -25.14
N ASP A 552 -13.77 18.68 -26.27
CA ASP A 552 -15.13 18.15 -26.25
C ASP A 552 -15.19 16.75 -25.67
N ASP A 553 -14.23 15.86 -25.99
CA ASP A 553 -14.16 14.52 -25.43
C ASP A 553 -13.84 14.56 -23.95
N ALA A 554 -12.93 15.44 -23.53
CA ALA A 554 -12.62 15.67 -22.12
C ALA A 554 -13.89 16.13 -21.35
N ALA A 555 -14.65 17.07 -21.89
CA ALA A 555 -15.88 17.55 -21.25
C ALA A 555 -16.95 16.43 -21.15
N ARG A 556 -17.10 15.62 -22.20
CA ARG A 556 -18.02 14.48 -22.20
C ARG A 556 -17.61 13.38 -21.21
N PHE A 557 -16.31 13.17 -21.03
CA PHE A 557 -15.79 12.27 -20.01
C PHE A 557 -16.11 12.80 -18.60
N GLU A 558 -15.85 14.08 -18.34
CA GLU A 558 -16.14 14.71 -17.04
C GLU A 558 -17.64 14.63 -16.67
N GLU A 559 -18.55 14.75 -17.64
CA GLU A 559 -19.99 14.56 -17.43
C GLU A 559 -20.30 13.12 -16.97
N ARG A 560 -19.66 12.12 -17.59
CA ARG A 560 -19.82 10.71 -17.23
C ARG A 560 -19.19 10.39 -15.88
N LEU A 561 -17.99 10.91 -15.63
CA LEU A 561 -17.30 10.82 -14.35
C LEU A 561 -18.18 11.38 -13.22
N LYS A 562 -18.82 12.53 -13.47
CA LYS A 562 -19.72 13.14 -12.50
C LYS A 562 -20.89 12.22 -12.13
N CYS A 563 -21.43 11.43 -13.04
CA CYS A 563 -22.47 10.43 -12.73
C CYS A 563 -21.98 9.45 -11.65
N VAL A 564 -20.76 8.93 -11.78
CA VAL A 564 -20.14 8.02 -10.80
C VAL A 564 -19.88 8.74 -9.49
N GLN A 565 -19.30 9.95 -9.54
CA GLN A 565 -19.06 10.75 -8.34
C GLN A 565 -20.33 11.05 -7.56
N ASP A 566 -21.42 11.44 -8.24
CA ASP A 566 -22.71 11.74 -7.60
C ASP A 566 -23.31 10.47 -6.96
N GLN A 567 -23.19 9.31 -7.61
CA GLN A 567 -23.62 8.04 -7.04
C GLN A 567 -22.87 7.70 -5.76
N TYR A 568 -21.53 7.74 -5.79
CA TYR A 568 -20.71 7.31 -4.67
C TYR A 568 -20.73 8.30 -3.50
N ALA A 569 -20.97 9.59 -3.74
CA ALA A 569 -21.16 10.60 -2.71
C ALA A 569 -22.37 10.35 -1.80
N GLU A 570 -23.30 9.50 -2.20
CA GLU A 570 -24.46 9.12 -1.39
C GLU A 570 -24.13 8.04 -0.35
N TYR A 571 -23.08 7.25 -0.57
CA TYR A 571 -22.75 6.08 0.23
C TYR A 571 -22.04 6.44 1.54
N VAL A 572 -22.46 5.80 2.65
CA VAL A 572 -21.91 6.01 3.98
C VAL A 572 -20.84 4.95 4.27
N VAL A 573 -19.64 5.39 4.66
CA VAL A 573 -18.51 4.51 5.02
C VAL A 573 -18.65 4.01 6.46
N VAL A 574 -18.78 4.94 7.42
CA VAL A 574 -18.85 4.65 8.85
C VAL A 574 -19.45 5.87 9.58
N ASP A 575 -20.23 5.65 10.61
CA ASP A 575 -20.96 6.69 11.34
C ASP A 575 -21.83 7.52 10.36
N ASP A 576 -21.55 8.82 10.23
CA ASP A 576 -22.14 9.76 9.25
C ASP A 576 -21.15 10.15 8.12
N ILE A 577 -19.96 9.53 8.08
CA ILE A 577 -18.93 9.86 7.11
C ILE A 577 -19.27 9.18 5.77
N LYS A 578 -19.52 10.00 4.77
CA LYS A 578 -19.75 9.54 3.38
C LYS A 578 -18.46 9.37 2.62
N ILE A 579 -18.52 8.63 1.50
CA ILE A 579 -17.41 8.50 0.55
C ILE A 579 -17.05 9.90 0.01
N GLN A 580 -15.76 10.21 0.01
CA GLN A 580 -15.21 11.37 -0.68
C GLN A 580 -15.05 11.02 -2.17
N SER A 581 -16.16 11.03 -2.91
CA SER A 581 -16.23 10.49 -4.26
C SER A 581 -15.23 11.09 -5.26
N ARG A 582 -14.74 12.31 -5.01
CA ARG A 582 -13.66 12.92 -5.81
C ARG A 582 -12.28 12.31 -5.53
N LEU A 583 -12.11 11.68 -4.35
CA LEU A 583 -10.91 10.93 -4.02
C LEU A 583 -10.97 9.53 -4.64
N THR A 584 -12.16 8.92 -4.68
CA THR A 584 -12.33 7.52 -5.10
C THR A 584 -12.71 7.37 -6.57
N SER A 585 -12.94 8.48 -7.29
CA SER A 585 -13.51 8.45 -8.65
C SER A 585 -12.73 7.62 -9.67
N GLY A 586 -11.40 7.65 -9.65
CA GLY A 586 -10.58 6.84 -10.56
C GLY A 586 -10.77 5.34 -10.31
N GLU A 587 -10.77 4.93 -9.03
CA GLU A 587 -11.00 3.55 -8.61
C GLU A 587 -12.41 3.06 -8.97
N ASP A 588 -13.42 3.90 -8.72
CA ASP A 588 -14.82 3.55 -8.98
C ASP A 588 -15.09 3.45 -10.50
N VAL A 589 -14.43 4.29 -11.32
CA VAL A 589 -14.46 4.22 -12.80
C VAL A 589 -13.71 2.99 -13.31
N ALA A 590 -12.54 2.70 -12.72
CA ALA A 590 -11.75 1.54 -13.08
C ALA A 590 -12.49 0.21 -12.79
N ASP A 591 -13.17 0.13 -11.65
CA ASP A 591 -14.04 -1.02 -11.32
C ASP A 591 -15.19 -1.18 -12.31
N LEU A 592 -15.87 -0.09 -12.65
CA LEU A 592 -17.02 -0.12 -13.57
C LEU A 592 -16.60 -0.56 -14.97
N GLY A 593 -15.58 0.09 -15.53
CA GLY A 593 -15.03 -0.24 -16.83
C GLY A 593 -14.42 -1.64 -16.87
N GLY A 594 -13.57 -1.94 -15.87
CA GLY A 594 -12.87 -3.21 -15.78
C GLY A 594 -13.80 -4.42 -15.70
N THR A 595 -14.88 -4.33 -14.93
CA THR A 595 -15.86 -5.42 -14.81
C THR A 595 -16.60 -5.67 -16.13
N LEU A 596 -17.04 -4.61 -16.82
CA LEU A 596 -17.70 -4.74 -18.12
C LEU A 596 -16.75 -5.36 -19.16
N ILE A 597 -15.54 -4.81 -19.27
CA ILE A 597 -14.53 -5.27 -20.23
C ILE A 597 -14.16 -6.74 -19.97
N ALA A 598 -13.99 -7.15 -18.71
CA ALA A 598 -13.71 -8.53 -18.36
C ALA A 598 -14.86 -9.48 -18.72
N PHE A 599 -16.11 -9.06 -18.54
CA PHE A 599 -17.28 -9.83 -18.96
C PHE A 599 -17.27 -10.06 -20.47
N LEU A 600 -17.03 -9.01 -21.26
CA LEU A 600 -16.94 -9.08 -22.71
C LEU A 600 -15.76 -9.94 -23.18
N ALA A 601 -14.60 -9.81 -22.50
CA ALA A 601 -13.40 -10.64 -22.75
C ALA A 601 -13.69 -12.12 -22.52
N TRP A 602 -14.34 -12.45 -21.39
CA TRP A 602 -14.76 -13.81 -21.09
C TRP A 602 -15.68 -14.37 -22.20
N ARG A 603 -16.71 -13.61 -22.61
CA ARG A 603 -17.60 -14.01 -23.70
C ARG A 603 -16.85 -14.26 -25.01
N LYS A 604 -15.88 -13.43 -25.33
CA LYS A 604 -15.00 -13.55 -26.50
C LYS A 604 -14.14 -14.82 -26.43
N ALA A 605 -13.50 -15.09 -25.28
CA ALA A 605 -12.70 -16.26 -25.04
C ALA A 605 -13.51 -17.56 -25.19
N VAL A 606 -14.72 -17.60 -24.63
CA VAL A 606 -15.65 -18.72 -24.74
C VAL A 606 -16.06 -18.95 -26.20
N ALA A 607 -16.43 -17.90 -26.92
CA ALA A 607 -16.83 -18.03 -28.34
C ALA A 607 -15.68 -18.58 -29.20
N LYS A 608 -14.44 -18.17 -28.92
CA LYS A 608 -13.25 -18.64 -29.65
C LYS A 608 -12.88 -20.08 -29.31
N SER A 609 -13.03 -20.51 -28.06
CA SER A 609 -12.72 -21.88 -27.64
C SER A 609 -13.81 -22.88 -28.04
N GLY A 610 -15.01 -22.41 -28.39
CA GLY A 610 -16.18 -23.27 -28.65
C GLY A 610 -16.67 -24.02 -27.40
N ALA A 611 -16.29 -23.55 -26.19
CA ALA A 611 -16.66 -24.21 -24.93
C ALA A 611 -18.19 -24.23 -24.74
N ASN A 612 -18.72 -25.41 -24.50
CA ASN A 612 -20.13 -25.57 -24.14
C ASN A 612 -20.32 -25.29 -22.65
N LEU A 613 -20.79 -24.08 -22.36
CA LEU A 613 -20.98 -23.65 -20.96
C LEU A 613 -22.25 -24.27 -20.38
N GLN A 614 -22.09 -25.04 -19.32
CA GLN A 614 -23.19 -25.61 -18.55
C GLN A 614 -23.27 -24.93 -17.17
N PRO A 615 -24.46 -24.86 -16.56
CA PRO A 615 -24.57 -24.46 -15.15
C PRO A 615 -23.74 -25.38 -14.24
N VAL A 616 -23.04 -24.81 -13.27
CA VAL A 616 -22.24 -25.52 -12.26
C VAL A 616 -22.66 -25.00 -10.89
N ASP A 617 -22.75 -25.86 -9.90
CA ASP A 617 -23.19 -25.52 -8.53
C ASP A 617 -24.56 -24.82 -8.46
N GLY A 618 -25.42 -25.04 -9.46
CA GLY A 618 -26.74 -24.40 -9.56
C GLY A 618 -26.73 -22.97 -10.16
N PHE A 619 -25.58 -22.48 -10.61
CA PHE A 619 -25.44 -21.14 -11.20
C PHE A 619 -25.15 -21.22 -12.70
N THR A 620 -25.76 -20.30 -13.47
CA THR A 620 -25.41 -20.12 -14.88
C THR A 620 -23.98 -19.59 -15.01
N PRO A 621 -23.33 -19.76 -16.16
CA PRO A 621 -21.98 -19.21 -16.38
C PRO A 621 -21.89 -17.70 -16.13
N GLU A 622 -22.89 -16.92 -16.51
CA GLU A 622 -22.97 -15.48 -16.26
C GLU A 622 -23.09 -15.18 -14.77
N GLN A 623 -23.91 -15.93 -14.02
CA GLN A 623 -23.99 -15.80 -12.58
C GLN A 623 -22.65 -16.12 -11.93
N ARG A 624 -21.96 -17.18 -12.37
CA ARG A 624 -20.63 -17.54 -11.87
C ARG A 624 -19.59 -16.45 -12.09
N PHE A 625 -19.64 -15.75 -13.24
CA PHE A 625 -18.79 -14.58 -13.49
C PHE A 625 -19.02 -13.50 -12.41
N PHE A 626 -20.27 -13.09 -12.20
CA PHE A 626 -20.58 -12.02 -11.23
C PHE A 626 -20.35 -12.46 -9.79
N ILE A 627 -20.56 -13.75 -9.43
CA ILE A 627 -20.23 -14.26 -8.10
C ILE A 627 -18.71 -14.18 -7.88
N GLY A 628 -17.89 -14.59 -8.85
CA GLY A 628 -16.43 -14.46 -8.81
C GLY A 628 -16.00 -12.99 -8.66
N PHE A 629 -16.63 -12.08 -9.44
CA PHE A 629 -16.42 -10.64 -9.28
C PHE A 629 -16.79 -10.16 -7.87
N GLY A 630 -17.89 -10.60 -7.29
CA GLY A 630 -18.31 -10.12 -5.96
C GLY A 630 -17.42 -10.64 -4.83
N GLN A 631 -16.97 -11.89 -4.92
CA GLN A 631 -16.28 -12.54 -3.80
C GLN A 631 -14.86 -12.04 -3.54
N TRP A 632 -14.16 -11.41 -4.50
CA TRP A 632 -12.85 -10.86 -4.23
C TRP A 632 -12.88 -9.71 -3.23
N ALA A 633 -14.00 -8.97 -3.16
CA ALA A 633 -14.14 -7.78 -2.32
C ALA A 633 -14.70 -8.06 -0.92
N CYS A 634 -14.99 -9.33 -0.57
CA CYS A 634 -15.51 -9.66 0.75
C CYS A 634 -14.57 -9.22 1.86
N GLU A 635 -15.11 -8.47 2.83
CA GLU A 635 -14.31 -7.92 3.92
C GLU A 635 -15.10 -7.64 5.20
N ASN A 636 -14.37 -7.67 6.31
CA ASN A 636 -14.75 -7.07 7.60
C ASN A 636 -13.73 -5.98 7.94
N ASN A 637 -14.16 -4.81 8.42
CA ASN A 637 -13.29 -3.67 8.67
C ASN A 637 -13.67 -2.97 10.00
N ARG A 638 -12.66 -2.60 10.83
CA ARG A 638 -12.89 -1.93 12.10
C ARG A 638 -13.31 -0.48 11.86
N PRO A 639 -14.23 0.08 12.68
CA PRO A 639 -14.69 1.46 12.49
C PRO A 639 -13.56 2.50 12.53
N GLU A 640 -12.55 2.31 13.37
CA GLU A 640 -11.37 3.19 13.44
C GLU A 640 -10.61 3.19 12.13
N ASN A 641 -10.38 2.00 11.55
CA ASN A 641 -9.69 1.86 10.27
C ASN A 641 -10.53 2.41 9.10
N GLN A 642 -11.86 2.25 9.15
CA GLN A 642 -12.75 2.85 8.15
C GLN A 642 -12.68 4.38 8.16
N ARG A 643 -12.61 5.02 9.34
CA ARG A 643 -12.42 6.48 9.44
C ARG A 643 -11.11 6.95 8.85
N VAL A 644 -10.02 6.23 9.08
CA VAL A 644 -8.74 6.53 8.43
C VAL A 644 -8.86 6.34 6.91
N GLY A 645 -9.44 5.22 6.46
CA GLY A 645 -9.65 4.93 5.04
C GLY A 645 -10.47 6.02 4.35
N ALA A 646 -11.59 6.46 4.93
CA ALA A 646 -12.44 7.51 4.35
C ALA A 646 -11.69 8.83 4.08
N ALA A 647 -10.60 9.10 4.82
CA ALA A 647 -9.79 10.30 4.64
C ALA A 647 -8.58 10.10 3.72
N THR A 648 -8.13 8.85 3.51
CA THR A 648 -6.78 8.60 2.93
C THR A 648 -6.74 7.59 1.80
N ASP A 649 -7.73 6.70 1.69
CA ASP A 649 -7.76 5.61 0.72
C ASP A 649 -8.51 6.05 -0.55
N PRO A 650 -7.91 5.94 -1.74
CA PRO A 650 -8.63 6.21 -2.98
C PRO A 650 -9.68 5.14 -3.32
N HIS A 651 -9.65 3.97 -2.65
CA HIS A 651 -10.61 2.89 -2.88
C HIS A 651 -11.88 3.08 -2.04
N SER A 652 -13.02 2.92 -2.66
CA SER A 652 -14.29 2.77 -1.99
C SER A 652 -14.34 1.48 -1.14
N PRO A 653 -15.14 1.40 -0.05
CA PRO A 653 -15.34 0.14 0.68
C PRO A 653 -15.83 -1.00 -0.21
N GLY A 654 -15.40 -2.24 0.07
CA GLY A 654 -15.70 -3.41 -0.74
C GLY A 654 -17.17 -3.58 -1.12
N ARG A 655 -18.10 -3.28 -0.19
CA ARG A 655 -19.54 -3.32 -0.49
C ARG A 655 -19.94 -2.40 -1.66
N TYR A 656 -19.35 -1.23 -1.75
CA TYR A 656 -19.71 -0.26 -2.79
C TYR A 656 -18.94 -0.51 -4.08
N ARG A 657 -17.74 -1.08 -4.00
CA ARG A 657 -17.01 -1.60 -5.18
C ARG A 657 -17.78 -2.74 -5.89
N ILE A 658 -18.70 -3.40 -5.20
CA ILE A 658 -19.56 -4.44 -5.79
C ILE A 658 -20.94 -3.89 -6.11
N ASN A 659 -21.71 -3.47 -5.11
CA ASN A 659 -23.10 -3.02 -5.33
C ASN A 659 -23.18 -1.79 -6.21
N GLY A 660 -22.26 -0.83 -6.05
CA GLY A 660 -22.18 0.38 -6.86
C GLY A 660 -21.90 0.08 -8.34
N ILE A 661 -21.14 -0.98 -8.62
CA ILE A 661 -20.79 -1.40 -9.97
C ILE A 661 -21.93 -2.19 -10.62
N VAL A 662 -22.38 -3.30 -9.99
CA VAL A 662 -23.38 -4.17 -10.61
C VAL A 662 -24.71 -3.47 -10.88
N ALA A 663 -25.05 -2.46 -10.07
CA ALA A 663 -26.26 -1.65 -10.27
C ALA A 663 -26.27 -0.85 -11.58
N ASN A 664 -25.10 -0.66 -12.20
CA ASN A 664 -24.95 0.03 -13.49
C ASN A 664 -24.84 -0.94 -14.69
N LEU A 665 -24.78 -2.27 -14.45
CA LEU A 665 -24.52 -3.26 -15.49
C LEU A 665 -25.81 -4.01 -15.92
N PRO A 666 -26.34 -3.77 -17.11
CA PRO A 666 -27.48 -4.53 -17.64
C PRO A 666 -27.21 -6.03 -17.74
N GLU A 667 -25.95 -6.43 -17.94
CA GLU A 667 -25.48 -7.82 -17.97
C GLU A 667 -25.78 -8.54 -16.65
N PHE A 668 -25.50 -7.87 -15.50
CA PHE A 668 -25.85 -8.34 -14.18
C PHE A 668 -27.36 -8.50 -14.00
N ALA A 669 -28.11 -7.46 -14.35
CA ALA A 669 -29.56 -7.50 -14.23
C ALA A 669 -30.17 -8.66 -15.03
N ARG A 670 -29.64 -8.96 -16.23
CA ARG A 670 -30.07 -10.15 -17.02
C ARG A 670 -29.67 -11.47 -16.34
N ALA A 671 -28.45 -11.59 -15.85
CA ALA A 671 -27.93 -12.82 -15.23
C ALA A 671 -28.75 -13.23 -14.00
N PHE A 672 -29.18 -12.27 -13.19
CA PHE A 672 -29.95 -12.50 -11.96
C PHE A 672 -31.44 -12.24 -12.11
N SER A 673 -31.92 -11.93 -13.33
CA SER A 673 -33.34 -11.61 -13.63
C SER A 673 -33.89 -10.44 -12.80
N CYS A 674 -33.04 -9.46 -12.50
CA CYS A 674 -33.41 -8.27 -11.74
C CYS A 674 -34.33 -7.35 -12.55
N LYS A 675 -35.27 -6.71 -11.87
CA LYS A 675 -36.29 -5.86 -12.46
C LYS A 675 -36.04 -4.39 -12.20
N ALA A 676 -36.52 -3.54 -13.07
CA ALA A 676 -36.52 -2.09 -12.84
C ALA A 676 -37.15 -1.75 -11.48
N GLY A 677 -36.54 -0.82 -10.74
CA GLY A 677 -36.95 -0.42 -9.39
C GLY A 677 -36.33 -1.24 -8.26
N GLN A 678 -35.62 -2.34 -8.54
CA GLN A 678 -34.82 -3.03 -7.53
C GLN A 678 -33.49 -2.30 -7.28
N PRO A 679 -32.94 -2.34 -6.05
CA PRO A 679 -31.73 -1.58 -5.69
C PRO A 679 -30.51 -1.81 -6.59
N MET A 680 -30.34 -3.04 -7.11
CA MET A 680 -29.24 -3.38 -8.03
C MET A 680 -29.55 -3.10 -9.50
N VAL A 681 -30.57 -2.29 -9.79
CA VAL A 681 -30.92 -1.82 -11.15
C VAL A 681 -31.19 -0.31 -11.10
N ARG A 682 -30.20 0.48 -11.43
CA ARG A 682 -30.35 1.94 -11.46
C ARG A 682 -31.24 2.37 -12.60
N GLU A 683 -32.14 3.32 -12.36
CA GLU A 683 -32.99 3.91 -13.39
C GLU A 683 -32.16 4.63 -14.46
N LYS A 684 -31.10 5.31 -14.02
CA LYS A 684 -30.11 5.98 -14.88
C LYS A 684 -28.72 5.41 -14.55
N PRO A 685 -28.31 4.33 -15.22
CA PRO A 685 -27.00 3.73 -14.99
C PRO A 685 -25.89 4.66 -15.47
N CYS A 686 -24.82 4.77 -14.68
CA CYS A 686 -23.62 5.45 -15.10
C CYS A 686 -22.88 4.58 -16.13
N LYS A 687 -22.51 5.18 -17.24
CA LYS A 687 -21.78 4.51 -18.33
C LYS A 687 -20.59 5.36 -18.73
N ILE A 688 -19.38 4.79 -18.66
CA ILE A 688 -18.15 5.41 -19.12
C ILE A 688 -17.75 4.80 -20.47
N TRP A 689 -17.68 3.48 -20.49
CA TRP A 689 -17.27 2.65 -21.64
C TRP A 689 -18.43 1.98 -22.33
#